data_f5f0af71b790374d5d68783ac7b31420
#
_entry.id   f5f0af71b790374d5d68783ac7b31420
#
_cell.length_a   1.000
_cell.length_b   1.000
_cell.length_c   1.000
_cell.angle_alpha   90.00
_cell.angle_beta   90.00
_cell.angle_gamma   90.00
#
_symmetry.space_group_name_H-M   'P 1'
#
loop_
_entity.id
_entity.type
_entity.pdbx_description
1 polymer ?
#
loop_
_entity_poly.entity_id
_entity_poly.type
_entity_poly.pdbx_seq_one_letter_code
_entity_poly.pdbx_strand_id
1 'polypeptide(L)'
;MVADTMRNRWLSPIAVVVLAAVIVLGAVFDPSGLAAPYTWTGADLLPVAGLWQVAAPAVYVPLLLTGVGVLTWAVARGRAPLRTALLVWGAVVWSAMAAKLVMSLAMTFGDVVYLAWSTGFTGVKAAIFGLPVPAATWLAQVLRRRFAPPPPATADPSSPGPDAGPATDSGPGWAAAGAAVVLAASVGGVWWGGSPIGYAIGDSPLAPAPEAGPLGCLAAVTLLGVLTWALNRRLGGATSPRAVVAGLSALGAAATLGLVEVAIGIPGDLAGGDLFWVPAIMLRLAPALSFGALLALATAVIVALLPATQPVRGAALTLPRTRMAAVLAVAVLVLPLLQPGTTTAQPPRTKGLTLSADRRIVDADGNEVLLRGVNVNQLEDYFQKRPDKAVTRPLTEADFAGMERMGFNVVRLALSWSALEPRPGQYDPAYLARISWAVETAARHGMRTVIDMHQDAWGKGVDAAPGTTCRNGSPMHGWDGAPTWADRFDGAPKCEFTGRDISPAVARAFTNLYQDRDGIQTRLVAAWGMLAERFANEPMVAGYDLLNEPGFGEAPPVTSGVLLGRYYDRAIKAIRAGERRGFPHLVFFEPSVLWSGLGFEVPVPKDFTDDRLLVFAPHLYNESITIDQGTGVTVTSIERGFELASRAAEYYGAGLWSGEWGWFGDPASAPITRYTDQEDRHRVGGAFWVWKQSCGDAHAGAEDETGGNLMIEDCATGKDLPPPAAYVAELSRPYPRSAPGRLTGLTSDRASLTARGEGSGCGLDVWFPGDAQPVVRGTGLRDVAARRAPGGWRVTACASGPYSLTTHA
;
A
#
# COMPACT_ATOMS: atom_id res chain seq x y z
N MET A 1 -38.83 13.41 -38.36
CA MET A 1 -37.54 13.76 -37.67
C MET A 1 -37.75 14.18 -36.20
N VAL A 2 -38.75 14.99 -35.86
CA VAL A 2 -39.03 15.43 -34.50
C VAL A 2 -39.56 14.29 -33.58
N ALA A 3 -40.36 13.38 -34.11
CA ALA A 3 -40.94 12.26 -33.35
C ALA A 3 -39.88 11.17 -32.92
N ASP A 4 -38.81 10.96 -33.71
CA ASP A 4 -37.78 9.95 -33.40
C ASP A 4 -36.70 10.45 -32.41
N THR A 5 -36.54 11.78 -32.32
CA THR A 5 -35.62 12.38 -31.34
C THR A 5 -36.12 12.31 -29.90
N MET A 6 -37.44 12.13 -29.69
CA MET A 6 -38.05 12.02 -28.38
C MET A 6 -38.12 10.57 -27.83
N ARG A 7 -37.86 9.55 -28.66
CA ARG A 7 -38.26 8.16 -28.42
C ARG A 7 -37.64 7.48 -27.21
N ASN A 8 -36.50 7.93 -26.66
CA ASN A 8 -35.81 7.27 -25.55
C ASN A 8 -35.35 8.21 -24.42
N ARG A 9 -35.76 9.46 -24.40
CA ARG A 9 -35.44 10.44 -23.32
C ARG A 9 -35.94 10.01 -21.94
N TRP A 10 -37.01 9.21 -21.91
CA TRP A 10 -37.57 8.60 -20.68
C TRP A 10 -36.63 7.64 -19.96
N LEU A 11 -35.51 7.22 -20.57
CA LEU A 11 -34.48 6.41 -19.92
C LEU A 11 -33.67 7.21 -18.88
N SER A 12 -33.56 8.52 -19.06
CA SER A 12 -32.85 9.39 -18.12
C SER A 12 -33.48 9.34 -16.71
N PRO A 13 -34.80 9.55 -16.50
CA PRO A 13 -35.38 9.39 -15.19
C PRO A 13 -35.25 7.97 -14.63
N ILE A 14 -35.33 6.92 -15.47
CA ILE A 14 -35.11 5.55 -14.99
C ILE A 14 -33.67 5.39 -14.47
N ALA A 15 -32.67 5.87 -15.20
CA ALA A 15 -31.28 5.79 -14.76
C ALA A 15 -31.06 6.51 -13.41
N VAL A 16 -31.65 7.69 -13.26
CA VAL A 16 -31.56 8.48 -12.02
C VAL A 16 -32.26 7.78 -10.85
N VAL A 17 -33.46 7.25 -11.06
CA VAL A 17 -34.24 6.57 -10.00
C VAL A 17 -33.53 5.29 -9.56
N VAL A 18 -33.07 4.47 -10.49
CA VAL A 18 -32.33 3.25 -10.17
C VAL A 18 -31.02 3.58 -9.44
N LEU A 19 -30.31 4.60 -9.88
CA LEU A 19 -29.11 5.04 -9.20
C LEU A 19 -29.37 5.55 -7.79
N ALA A 20 -30.42 6.37 -7.61
CA ALA A 20 -30.83 6.83 -6.29
C ALA A 20 -31.20 5.65 -5.37
N ALA A 21 -31.89 4.63 -5.89
CA ALA A 21 -32.18 3.41 -5.12
C ALA A 21 -30.90 2.66 -4.75
N VAL A 22 -29.93 2.53 -5.63
CA VAL A 22 -28.62 1.91 -5.33
C VAL A 22 -27.89 2.69 -4.23
N ILE A 23 -27.91 4.02 -4.28
CA ILE A 23 -27.32 4.87 -3.25
C ILE A 23 -27.97 4.65 -1.89
N VAL A 24 -29.32 4.69 -1.84
CA VAL A 24 -30.07 4.49 -0.60
C VAL A 24 -29.84 3.10 -0.02
N LEU A 25 -29.89 2.05 -0.84
CA LEU A 25 -29.61 0.69 -0.40
C LEU A 25 -28.19 0.54 0.11
N GLY A 26 -27.19 1.11 -0.56
CA GLY A 26 -25.82 1.14 -0.09
C GLY A 26 -25.70 1.79 1.29
N ALA A 27 -26.32 2.94 1.48
CA ALA A 27 -26.31 3.65 2.76
C ALA A 27 -27.02 2.89 3.90
N VAL A 28 -28.05 2.08 3.58
CA VAL A 28 -28.81 1.27 4.56
C VAL A 28 -28.04 0.00 4.96
N PHE A 29 -27.43 -0.67 3.99
CA PHE A 29 -26.75 -1.96 4.23
C PHE A 29 -25.30 -1.81 4.70
N ASP A 30 -24.72 -0.63 4.59
CA ASP A 30 -23.39 -0.32 5.12
C ASP A 30 -23.41 0.93 6.03
N PRO A 31 -24.12 0.87 7.16
CA PRO A 31 -24.22 2.02 8.07
C PRO A 31 -22.92 2.30 8.82
N SER A 32 -21.96 1.36 8.83
CA SER A 32 -20.67 1.51 9.54
C SER A 32 -19.63 2.30 8.74
N GLY A 33 -19.79 2.35 7.41
CA GLY A 33 -18.77 2.90 6.54
C GLY A 33 -17.47 2.07 6.45
N LEU A 34 -17.36 0.96 7.21
CA LEU A 34 -16.18 0.07 7.18
C LEU A 34 -16.09 -0.72 5.87
N ALA A 35 -17.26 -1.09 5.30
CA ALA A 35 -17.32 -1.64 3.95
C ALA A 35 -17.40 -0.55 2.86
N ALA A 36 -17.34 0.73 3.26
CA ALA A 36 -17.33 1.86 2.34
C ALA A 36 -16.32 1.75 1.17
N PRO A 37 -15.15 1.09 1.29
CA PRO A 37 -14.33 0.81 0.12
C PRO A 37 -15.07 0.07 -0.99
N TYR A 38 -16.15 -0.61 -0.68
CA TYR A 38 -16.97 -1.39 -1.63
C TYR A 38 -18.24 -0.66 -2.11
N THR A 39 -18.60 0.44 -1.47
CA THR A 39 -19.72 1.27 -1.89
C THR A 39 -19.20 2.52 -2.60
N TRP A 40 -19.61 2.77 -3.83
CA TRP A 40 -19.24 3.97 -4.59
C TRP A 40 -20.16 5.17 -4.30
N THR A 41 -20.98 5.05 -3.26
CA THR A 41 -22.10 5.94 -2.91
C THR A 41 -21.70 7.22 -2.19
N GLY A 42 -20.41 7.50 -2.04
CA GLY A 42 -19.93 8.64 -1.24
C GLY A 42 -19.80 8.34 0.25
N ALA A 43 -20.24 7.15 0.70
CA ALA A 43 -20.04 6.67 2.08
C ALA A 43 -18.58 6.23 2.34
N ASP A 44 -17.79 6.09 1.30
CA ASP A 44 -16.33 6.03 1.36
C ASP A 44 -15.69 7.38 1.75
N LEU A 45 -16.51 8.33 2.01
CA LEU A 45 -16.22 9.40 2.91
C LEU A 45 -16.46 8.83 4.30
N LEU A 46 -15.53 8.08 4.81
CA LEU A 46 -15.42 7.78 6.22
C LEU A 46 -15.77 9.04 6.99
N PRO A 47 -16.45 8.93 8.13
CA PRO A 47 -17.10 10.05 8.76
C PRO A 47 -16.17 11.24 8.85
N VAL A 48 -16.22 12.04 7.79
CA VAL A 48 -15.67 13.38 7.80
C VAL A 48 -16.45 14.09 8.87
N ALA A 49 -15.78 14.35 9.96
CA ALA A 49 -16.42 14.91 11.12
C ALA A 49 -17.04 16.26 10.82
N GLY A 50 -18.10 16.55 11.51
CA GLY A 50 -18.75 17.83 11.46
C GLY A 50 -19.53 18.12 10.18
N LEU A 51 -19.50 19.39 9.73
CA LEU A 51 -20.25 19.88 8.57
C LEU A 51 -20.03 19.07 7.28
N TRP A 52 -18.84 18.44 7.11
CA TRP A 52 -18.48 17.69 5.92
C TRP A 52 -19.17 16.32 5.83
N GLN A 53 -19.58 15.70 6.93
CA GLN A 53 -20.41 14.48 6.90
C GLN A 53 -21.70 14.67 6.12
N VAL A 54 -22.25 15.90 6.16
CA VAL A 54 -23.48 16.25 5.45
C VAL A 54 -23.16 16.96 4.13
N ALA A 55 -22.14 17.83 4.12
CA ALA A 55 -21.82 18.64 2.95
C ALA A 55 -21.23 17.81 1.79
N ALA A 56 -20.41 16.83 2.08
CA ALA A 56 -19.80 16.03 1.03
C ALA A 56 -20.82 15.15 0.26
N PRO A 57 -21.67 14.35 0.91
CA PRO A 57 -22.78 13.69 0.23
C PRO A 57 -23.76 14.67 -0.44
N ALA A 58 -24.02 15.82 0.19
CA ALA A 58 -24.93 16.85 -0.35
C ALA A 58 -24.39 17.47 -1.66
N VAL A 59 -23.08 17.47 -1.88
CA VAL A 59 -22.49 17.91 -3.14
C VAL A 59 -22.33 16.74 -4.11
N TYR A 60 -21.78 15.62 -3.64
CA TYR A 60 -21.46 14.46 -4.47
C TYR A 60 -22.71 13.83 -5.12
N VAL A 61 -23.72 13.54 -4.33
CA VAL A 61 -24.93 12.84 -4.82
C VAL A 61 -25.69 13.64 -5.88
N PRO A 62 -26.01 14.95 -5.70
CA PRO A 62 -26.62 15.73 -6.74
C PRO A 62 -25.80 15.83 -8.01
N LEU A 63 -24.46 15.99 -7.92
CA LEU A 63 -23.58 16.02 -9.07
C LEU A 63 -23.60 14.70 -9.85
N LEU A 64 -23.53 13.58 -9.13
CA LEU A 64 -23.61 12.24 -9.70
C LEU A 64 -24.93 12.00 -10.40
N LEU A 65 -26.06 12.24 -9.72
CA LEU A 65 -27.40 12.06 -10.29
C LEU A 65 -27.65 12.97 -11.52
N THR A 66 -27.23 14.23 -11.43
CA THR A 66 -27.35 15.19 -12.52
C THR A 66 -26.51 14.76 -13.72
N GLY A 67 -25.23 14.38 -13.47
CA GLY A 67 -24.33 13.91 -14.51
C GLY A 67 -24.88 12.69 -15.24
N VAL A 68 -25.32 11.67 -14.52
CA VAL A 68 -25.92 10.46 -15.10
C VAL A 68 -27.21 10.80 -15.87
N GLY A 69 -28.06 11.66 -15.32
CA GLY A 69 -29.29 12.11 -15.97
C GLY A 69 -29.02 12.80 -17.31
N VAL A 70 -28.12 13.80 -17.29
CA VAL A 70 -27.75 14.58 -18.49
C VAL A 70 -27.06 13.70 -19.55
N LEU A 71 -26.07 12.91 -19.16
CA LEU A 71 -25.35 12.06 -20.11
C LEU A 71 -26.27 10.95 -20.66
N THR A 72 -27.09 10.31 -19.83
CA THR A 72 -28.08 9.33 -20.32
C THR A 72 -29.04 9.95 -21.30
N TRP A 73 -29.56 11.15 -21.02
CA TRP A 73 -30.42 11.89 -21.93
C TRP A 73 -29.71 12.19 -23.27
N ALA A 74 -28.43 12.57 -23.23
CA ALA A 74 -27.64 12.85 -24.42
C ALA A 74 -27.38 11.61 -25.27
N VAL A 75 -27.13 10.45 -24.64
CA VAL A 75 -26.72 9.22 -25.36
C VAL A 75 -27.90 8.28 -25.69
N ALA A 76 -29.07 8.45 -25.11
CA ALA A 76 -30.22 7.53 -25.24
C ALA A 76 -31.00 7.66 -26.56
N ARG A 77 -30.49 8.33 -27.59
CA ARG A 77 -31.21 8.62 -28.82
C ARG A 77 -31.16 7.46 -29.81
N GLY A 78 -32.35 6.86 -30.15
CA GLY A 78 -32.56 5.99 -31.32
C GLY A 78 -31.68 4.73 -31.47
N ARG A 79 -31.03 4.22 -30.42
CA ARG A 79 -30.02 3.17 -30.48
C ARG A 79 -30.53 1.77 -30.12
N ALA A 80 -29.77 0.75 -30.49
CA ALA A 80 -29.97 -0.61 -30.00
C ALA A 80 -29.82 -0.66 -28.49
N PRO A 81 -30.63 -1.49 -27.78
CA PRO A 81 -30.62 -1.53 -26.31
C PRO A 81 -29.22 -1.74 -25.67
N LEU A 82 -28.42 -2.66 -26.20
CA LEU A 82 -27.09 -2.94 -25.69
C LEU A 82 -26.13 -1.74 -25.86
N ARG A 83 -26.17 -1.05 -27.00
CA ARG A 83 -25.35 0.15 -27.23
C ARG A 83 -25.71 1.29 -26.27
N THR A 84 -27.02 1.43 -26.01
CA THR A 84 -27.49 2.42 -25.01
C THR A 84 -27.02 2.06 -23.63
N ALA A 85 -27.14 0.79 -23.23
CA ALA A 85 -26.71 0.32 -21.92
C ALA A 85 -25.20 0.55 -21.70
N LEU A 86 -24.35 0.24 -22.64
CA LEU A 86 -22.91 0.47 -22.56
C LEU A 86 -22.57 1.97 -22.41
N LEU A 87 -23.26 2.83 -23.12
CA LEU A 87 -23.07 4.28 -23.00
C LEU A 87 -23.60 4.82 -21.66
N VAL A 88 -24.70 4.28 -21.15
CA VAL A 88 -25.22 4.62 -19.82
C VAL A 88 -24.25 4.13 -18.74
N TRP A 89 -23.65 2.95 -18.90
CA TRP A 89 -22.60 2.47 -18.00
C TRP A 89 -21.41 3.42 -17.95
N GLY A 90 -20.86 3.80 -19.11
CA GLY A 90 -19.80 4.82 -19.19
C GLY A 90 -20.22 6.16 -18.56
N ALA A 91 -21.48 6.58 -18.74
CA ALA A 91 -22.00 7.79 -18.13
C ALA A 91 -22.04 7.72 -16.60
N VAL A 92 -22.41 6.57 -16.02
CA VAL A 92 -22.37 6.33 -14.55
C VAL A 92 -20.95 6.44 -14.03
N VAL A 93 -20.01 5.71 -14.64
CA VAL A 93 -18.58 5.72 -14.25
C VAL A 93 -18.01 7.13 -14.33
N TRP A 94 -18.17 7.79 -15.45
CA TRP A 94 -17.62 9.14 -15.65
C TRP A 94 -18.23 10.17 -14.72
N SER A 95 -19.57 10.12 -14.49
CA SER A 95 -20.24 11.05 -13.58
C SER A 95 -19.80 10.85 -12.12
N ALA A 96 -19.58 9.61 -11.70
CA ALA A 96 -19.06 9.31 -10.37
C ALA A 96 -17.64 9.87 -10.19
N MET A 97 -16.78 9.66 -11.17
CA MET A 97 -15.41 10.19 -11.16
C MET A 97 -15.38 11.72 -11.16
N ALA A 98 -16.21 12.36 -12.00
CA ALA A 98 -16.32 13.82 -12.05
C ALA A 98 -16.84 14.42 -10.74
N ALA A 99 -17.86 13.80 -10.14
CA ALA A 99 -18.39 14.22 -8.85
C ALA A 99 -17.35 14.06 -7.73
N LYS A 100 -16.61 12.95 -7.71
CA LYS A 100 -15.51 12.71 -6.76
C LYS A 100 -14.40 13.74 -6.94
N LEU A 101 -14.01 14.03 -8.18
CA LEU A 101 -12.98 15.04 -8.47
C LEU A 101 -13.37 16.41 -7.93
N VAL A 102 -14.59 16.88 -8.22
CA VAL A 102 -15.07 18.19 -7.73
C VAL A 102 -15.06 18.23 -6.20
N MET A 103 -15.54 17.19 -5.56
CA MET A 103 -15.57 17.12 -4.10
C MET A 103 -14.15 17.06 -3.51
N SER A 104 -13.29 16.22 -4.06
CA SER A 104 -11.93 16.04 -3.57
C SER A 104 -11.07 17.30 -3.75
N LEU A 105 -11.27 18.08 -4.83
CA LEU A 105 -10.62 19.37 -5.00
C LEU A 105 -10.88 20.33 -3.84
N ALA A 106 -12.08 20.31 -3.26
CA ALA A 106 -12.42 21.13 -2.11
C ALA A 106 -11.83 20.60 -0.79
N MET A 107 -11.50 19.31 -0.69
CA MET A 107 -11.11 18.64 0.55
C MET A 107 -9.61 18.38 0.68
N THR A 108 -8.90 18.24 -0.43
CA THR A 108 -7.50 17.76 -0.43
C THR A 108 -6.48 18.85 -0.67
N PHE A 109 -6.92 20.12 -0.66
CA PHE A 109 -6.04 21.28 -0.88
C PHE A 109 -5.16 21.17 -2.14
N GLY A 110 -5.61 20.39 -3.15
CA GLY A 110 -4.93 20.26 -4.43
C GLY A 110 -3.88 19.15 -4.50
N ASP A 111 -3.87 18.18 -3.57
CA ASP A 111 -3.02 16.99 -3.69
C ASP A 111 -3.41 16.19 -4.94
N VAL A 112 -2.61 16.36 -6.00
CA VAL A 112 -2.87 15.79 -7.34
C VAL A 112 -2.81 14.26 -7.32
N VAL A 113 -1.95 13.68 -6.49
CA VAL A 113 -1.82 12.20 -6.37
C VAL A 113 -3.08 11.63 -5.76
N TYR A 114 -3.53 12.19 -4.63
CA TYR A 114 -4.79 11.79 -4.02
C TYR A 114 -5.98 11.95 -4.98
N LEU A 115 -6.07 13.10 -5.68
CA LEU A 115 -7.13 13.36 -6.65
C LEU A 115 -7.18 12.30 -7.75
N ALA A 116 -6.03 11.97 -8.34
CA ALA A 116 -5.95 11.00 -9.42
C ALA A 116 -6.38 9.60 -8.95
N TRP A 117 -5.79 9.11 -7.87
CA TRP A 117 -6.05 7.76 -7.36
C TRP A 117 -7.46 7.61 -6.78
N SER A 118 -7.93 8.53 -5.95
CA SER A 118 -9.27 8.47 -5.36
C SER A 118 -10.36 8.55 -6.43
N THR A 119 -10.15 9.35 -7.46
CA THR A 119 -11.03 9.41 -8.64
C THR A 119 -11.04 8.09 -9.40
N GLY A 120 -9.88 7.47 -9.62
CA GLY A 120 -9.76 6.16 -10.26
C GLY A 120 -10.47 5.05 -9.50
N PHE A 121 -10.27 4.95 -8.20
CA PHE A 121 -10.96 3.98 -7.34
C PHE A 121 -12.48 4.18 -7.32
N THR A 122 -12.95 5.42 -7.28
CA THR A 122 -14.37 5.72 -7.44
C THR A 122 -14.90 5.22 -8.78
N GLY A 123 -14.12 5.35 -9.85
CA GLY A 123 -14.44 4.80 -11.16
C GLY A 123 -14.59 3.27 -11.15
N VAL A 124 -13.68 2.54 -10.52
CA VAL A 124 -13.76 1.06 -10.36
C VAL A 124 -15.03 0.67 -9.61
N LYS A 125 -15.30 1.31 -8.47
CA LYS A 125 -16.50 1.05 -7.67
C LYS A 125 -17.77 1.34 -8.47
N ALA A 126 -17.83 2.47 -9.16
CA ALA A 126 -18.97 2.85 -10.00
C ALA A 126 -19.18 1.89 -11.18
N ALA A 127 -18.11 1.33 -11.74
CA ALA A 127 -18.20 0.33 -12.80
C ALA A 127 -18.86 -0.97 -12.30
N ILE A 128 -18.58 -1.38 -11.07
CA ILE A 128 -19.10 -2.61 -10.47
C ILE A 128 -20.51 -2.38 -9.88
N PHE A 129 -20.63 -1.48 -8.91
CA PHE A 129 -21.89 -1.26 -8.17
C PHE A 129 -22.91 -0.44 -8.95
N GLY A 130 -22.50 0.28 -10.00
CA GLY A 130 -23.37 1.00 -10.91
C GLY A 130 -24.03 0.12 -11.98
N LEU A 131 -23.67 -1.17 -12.11
CA LEU A 131 -24.26 -2.10 -13.10
C LEU A 131 -25.78 -2.21 -13.09
N PRO A 132 -26.53 -2.08 -11.98
CA PRO A 132 -27.98 -2.07 -12.01
C PRO A 132 -28.58 -0.99 -12.92
N VAL A 133 -27.91 0.16 -13.09
CA VAL A 133 -28.42 1.28 -13.90
C VAL A 133 -28.45 0.94 -15.41
N PRO A 134 -27.33 0.52 -16.06
CA PRO A 134 -27.38 0.09 -17.46
C PRO A 134 -28.25 -1.16 -17.66
N ALA A 135 -28.29 -2.09 -16.70
CA ALA A 135 -29.15 -3.27 -16.78
C ALA A 135 -30.63 -2.88 -16.82
N ALA A 136 -31.08 -1.99 -15.93
CA ALA A 136 -32.45 -1.50 -15.90
C ALA A 136 -32.83 -0.73 -17.17
N THR A 137 -31.93 0.12 -17.67
CA THR A 137 -32.18 0.86 -18.93
C THR A 137 -32.23 -0.05 -20.15
N TRP A 138 -31.40 -1.11 -20.18
CA TRP A 138 -31.46 -2.14 -21.21
C TRP A 138 -32.79 -2.90 -21.18
N LEU A 139 -33.16 -3.42 -20.00
CA LEU A 139 -34.40 -4.16 -19.79
C LEU A 139 -35.61 -3.34 -20.19
N ALA A 140 -35.67 -2.09 -19.73
CA ALA A 140 -36.76 -1.19 -20.05
C ALA A 140 -36.94 -0.95 -21.57
N GLN A 141 -35.82 -0.84 -22.33
CA GLN A 141 -35.86 -0.74 -23.77
C GLN A 141 -36.32 -2.03 -24.46
N VAL A 142 -35.84 -3.19 -23.95
CA VAL A 142 -36.24 -4.50 -24.50
C VAL A 142 -37.73 -4.73 -24.31
N LEU A 143 -38.24 -4.50 -23.08
CA LEU A 143 -39.67 -4.63 -22.79
C LEU A 143 -40.52 -3.70 -23.62
N ARG A 144 -40.14 -2.44 -23.76
CA ARG A 144 -40.85 -1.50 -24.59
C ARG A 144 -40.92 -1.93 -26.08
N ARG A 145 -39.85 -2.48 -26.63
CA ARG A 145 -39.83 -2.99 -27.98
C ARG A 145 -40.72 -4.21 -28.13
N ARG A 146 -40.79 -5.08 -27.13
CA ARG A 146 -41.59 -6.29 -27.14
C ARG A 146 -43.12 -6.02 -27.05
N PHE A 147 -43.48 -4.97 -26.29
CA PHE A 147 -44.88 -4.59 -26.05
C PHE A 147 -45.34 -3.33 -26.78
N ALA A 148 -44.47 -2.75 -27.62
CA ALA A 148 -44.88 -1.65 -28.48
C ALA A 148 -45.93 -2.14 -29.51
N PRO A 149 -47.04 -1.43 -29.68
CA PRO A 149 -47.98 -1.77 -30.76
C PRO A 149 -47.25 -1.71 -32.12
N PRO A 150 -47.61 -2.60 -33.05
CA PRO A 150 -47.01 -2.53 -34.40
C PRO A 150 -47.27 -1.14 -35.02
N PRO A 151 -46.31 -0.60 -35.76
CA PRO A 151 -46.46 0.67 -36.40
C PRO A 151 -47.73 0.62 -37.31
N PRO A 152 -48.53 1.68 -37.36
CA PRO A 152 -49.69 1.72 -38.22
C PRO A 152 -49.26 1.43 -39.67
N ALA A 153 -49.98 0.54 -40.30
CA ALA A 153 -49.78 0.07 -41.67
C ALA A 153 -50.15 1.19 -42.68
N THR A 154 -49.38 2.25 -42.71
CA THR A 154 -49.47 3.33 -43.69
C THR A 154 -48.09 3.71 -44.21
N ALA A 155 -47.46 2.78 -44.91
CA ALA A 155 -46.39 3.07 -45.86
C ALA A 155 -46.66 2.22 -47.10
N ASP A 156 -46.93 2.90 -48.16
CA ASP A 156 -47.03 2.36 -49.51
C ASP A 156 -45.72 1.61 -49.85
N PRO A 157 -45.77 0.30 -50.19
CA PRO A 157 -44.59 -0.50 -50.49
C PRO A 157 -43.85 -0.06 -51.75
N SER A 158 -44.37 0.91 -52.49
CA SER A 158 -43.85 1.34 -53.80
C SER A 158 -42.98 2.57 -53.75
N SER A 159 -42.72 3.23 -52.63
CA SER A 159 -41.72 4.30 -52.55
C SER A 159 -40.35 3.71 -52.25
N PRO A 160 -39.36 3.84 -53.12
CA PRO A 160 -37.98 3.44 -52.77
C PRO A 160 -37.54 4.31 -51.61
N GLY A 161 -37.40 3.70 -50.43
CA GLY A 161 -36.74 4.33 -49.30
C GLY A 161 -35.35 4.79 -49.70
N PRO A 162 -34.88 5.92 -49.22
CA PRO A 162 -33.52 6.33 -49.53
C PRO A 162 -32.59 5.21 -49.04
N ASP A 163 -31.92 4.56 -50.01
CA ASP A 163 -30.86 3.59 -49.77
C ASP A 163 -29.91 4.17 -48.71
N ALA A 164 -30.05 3.72 -47.49
CA ALA A 164 -29.05 3.92 -46.51
C ALA A 164 -27.89 2.98 -46.83
N GLY A 165 -27.12 3.38 -47.84
CA GLY A 165 -25.80 2.77 -48.05
C GLY A 165 -25.00 2.78 -46.78
N PRO A 166 -24.10 1.83 -46.59
CA PRO A 166 -23.34 1.74 -45.36
C PRO A 166 -22.67 3.10 -45.14
N ALA A 167 -23.04 3.76 -44.02
CA ALA A 167 -22.46 5.07 -43.71
C ALA A 167 -20.96 4.89 -43.44
N THR A 168 -20.17 5.14 -44.48
CA THR A 168 -18.72 5.16 -44.43
C THR A 168 -18.18 6.46 -43.83
N ASP A 169 -18.81 6.97 -42.76
CA ASP A 169 -18.31 8.14 -42.08
C ASP A 169 -17.24 7.72 -41.05
N SER A 170 -16.02 7.53 -41.57
CA SER A 170 -14.85 7.15 -40.78
C SER A 170 -14.14 8.35 -40.12
N GLY A 171 -14.58 9.57 -40.37
CA GLY A 171 -13.92 10.80 -39.93
C GLY A 171 -13.81 10.98 -38.41
N PRO A 172 -14.89 10.89 -37.64
CA PRO A 172 -14.85 11.14 -36.19
C PRO A 172 -14.07 10.09 -35.39
N GLY A 173 -14.07 8.84 -35.84
CA GLY A 173 -13.38 7.73 -35.15
C GLY A 173 -11.87 7.88 -35.16
N TRP A 174 -11.29 8.33 -36.28
CA TRP A 174 -9.85 8.57 -36.39
C TRP A 174 -9.39 9.79 -35.60
N ALA A 175 -10.22 10.84 -35.54
CA ALA A 175 -9.93 12.02 -34.71
C ALA A 175 -9.91 11.68 -33.24
N ALA A 176 -10.87 10.87 -32.75
CA ALA A 176 -10.89 10.38 -31.35
C ALA A 176 -9.67 9.50 -31.04
N ALA A 177 -9.35 8.56 -31.95
CA ALA A 177 -8.18 7.70 -31.79
C ALA A 177 -6.87 8.50 -31.77
N GLY A 178 -6.70 9.42 -32.73
CA GLY A 178 -5.53 10.29 -32.81
C GLY A 178 -5.36 11.16 -31.56
N ALA A 179 -6.44 11.78 -31.08
CA ALA A 179 -6.43 12.57 -29.86
C ALA A 179 -6.05 11.72 -28.63
N ALA A 180 -6.63 10.53 -28.49
CA ALA A 180 -6.33 9.62 -27.39
C ALA A 180 -4.86 9.18 -27.39
N VAL A 181 -4.32 8.83 -28.58
CA VAL A 181 -2.93 8.39 -28.74
C VAL A 181 -1.95 9.52 -28.45
N VAL A 182 -2.19 10.71 -29.02
CA VAL A 182 -1.31 11.87 -28.80
C VAL A 182 -1.30 12.27 -27.33
N LEU A 183 -2.45 12.29 -26.68
CA LEU A 183 -2.54 12.61 -25.25
C LEU A 183 -1.86 11.55 -24.40
N ALA A 184 -2.08 10.26 -24.68
CA ALA A 184 -1.42 9.18 -23.96
C ALA A 184 0.11 9.24 -24.12
N ALA A 185 0.60 9.48 -25.32
CA ALA A 185 2.02 9.63 -25.59
C ALA A 185 2.64 10.88 -24.96
N SER A 186 1.86 11.99 -24.86
CA SER A 186 2.37 13.26 -24.32
C SER A 186 2.36 13.33 -22.80
N VAL A 187 1.42 12.64 -22.15
CA VAL A 187 1.18 12.71 -20.70
C VAL A 187 1.54 11.39 -20.00
N GLY A 188 2.00 10.39 -20.76
CA GLY A 188 2.37 9.07 -20.24
C GLY A 188 3.59 9.12 -19.30
N GLY A 189 3.62 8.17 -18.37
CA GLY A 189 4.53 8.16 -17.23
C GLY A 189 6.03 8.24 -17.49
N VAL A 190 6.47 7.94 -18.72
CA VAL A 190 7.88 8.08 -19.13
C VAL A 190 8.41 9.51 -18.96
N TRP A 191 7.53 10.51 -19.12
CA TRP A 191 7.88 11.94 -18.97
C TRP A 191 7.83 12.42 -17.53
N TRP A 192 7.21 11.68 -16.64
CA TRP A 192 6.79 12.14 -15.34
C TRP A 192 7.35 11.30 -14.21
N GLY A 193 8.27 10.38 -14.54
CA GLY A 193 8.99 9.57 -13.55
C GLY A 193 9.57 10.44 -12.44
N GLY A 194 9.27 10.10 -11.19
CA GLY A 194 9.71 10.85 -10.01
C GLY A 194 8.91 12.14 -9.72
N SER A 195 7.92 12.52 -10.55
CA SER A 195 6.99 13.61 -10.23
C SER A 195 5.73 13.08 -9.56
N PRO A 196 5.00 13.90 -8.77
CA PRO A 196 3.70 13.50 -8.20
C PRO A 196 2.70 13.01 -9.26
N ILE A 197 2.76 13.55 -10.47
CA ILE A 197 1.87 13.17 -11.57
C ILE A 197 2.35 11.86 -12.21
N GLY A 198 3.65 11.65 -12.39
CA GLY A 198 4.23 10.39 -12.86
C GLY A 198 3.94 9.25 -11.90
N TYR A 199 4.00 9.50 -10.60
CA TYR A 199 3.61 8.55 -9.58
C TYR A 199 2.12 8.20 -9.63
N ALA A 200 1.25 9.17 -9.92
CA ALA A 200 -0.19 8.96 -10.02
C ALA A 200 -0.62 8.27 -11.31
N ILE A 201 0.14 8.40 -12.39
CA ILE A 201 -0.20 7.94 -13.74
C ILE A 201 0.79 6.85 -14.22
N GLY A 202 1.99 6.77 -13.62
CA GLY A 202 3.10 5.93 -14.06
C GLY A 202 2.78 4.44 -14.11
N ASP A 203 1.97 3.95 -13.18
CA ASP A 203 1.49 2.56 -13.14
C ASP A 203 0.23 2.33 -14.00
N SER A 204 -0.16 3.32 -14.79
CA SER A 204 -1.26 3.14 -15.74
C SER A 204 -0.81 2.27 -16.91
N PRO A 205 -1.63 1.32 -17.39
CA PRO A 205 -1.36 0.55 -18.61
C PRO A 205 -1.23 1.44 -19.85
N LEU A 206 -1.59 2.71 -19.75
CA LEU A 206 -1.48 3.71 -20.79
C LEU A 206 -0.20 4.54 -20.68
N ALA A 207 0.41 4.52 -19.50
CA ALA A 207 1.75 5.01 -19.27
C ALA A 207 2.61 3.77 -19.13
N PRO A 208 3.30 3.34 -20.18
CA PRO A 208 4.10 2.14 -20.13
C PRO A 208 5.11 2.27 -19.01
N ALA A 209 5.04 1.34 -18.05
CA ALA A 209 6.07 1.21 -17.06
C ALA A 209 7.42 1.11 -17.78
N PRO A 210 8.48 1.73 -17.27
CA PRO A 210 9.82 1.58 -17.85
C PRO A 210 10.22 0.11 -18.07
N GLU A 211 9.63 -0.80 -17.28
CA GLU A 211 9.79 -2.24 -17.37
C GLU A 211 9.22 -2.87 -18.64
N ALA A 212 8.17 -2.29 -19.24
CA ALA A 212 7.56 -2.81 -20.44
C ALA A 212 8.42 -2.60 -21.70
N GLY A 213 9.44 -1.77 -21.61
CA GLY A 213 10.32 -1.40 -22.69
C GLY A 213 9.59 -0.66 -23.84
N PRO A 214 10.34 -0.18 -24.85
CA PRO A 214 9.78 0.62 -25.96
C PRO A 214 8.71 -0.12 -26.78
N LEU A 215 8.83 -1.44 -26.93
CA LEU A 215 7.88 -2.26 -27.69
C LEU A 215 6.56 -2.42 -26.94
N GLY A 216 6.59 -2.58 -25.62
CA GLY A 216 5.39 -2.65 -24.78
C GLY A 216 4.64 -1.32 -24.80
N CYS A 217 5.36 -0.20 -24.72
CA CYS A 217 4.83 1.15 -24.88
C CYS A 217 4.11 1.34 -26.20
N LEU A 218 4.76 0.96 -27.29
CA LEU A 218 4.19 1.05 -28.63
C LEU A 218 2.93 0.20 -28.76
N ALA A 219 2.94 -1.02 -28.23
CA ALA A 219 1.81 -1.92 -28.25
C ALA A 219 0.61 -1.34 -27.47
N ALA A 220 0.83 -0.83 -26.25
CA ALA A 220 -0.22 -0.25 -25.41
C ALA A 220 -0.87 0.98 -26.05
N VAL A 221 -0.07 1.93 -26.55
CA VAL A 221 -0.58 3.14 -27.21
C VAL A 221 -1.30 2.81 -28.51
N THR A 222 -0.79 1.85 -29.29
CA THR A 222 -1.43 1.40 -30.53
C THR A 222 -2.78 0.74 -30.21
N LEU A 223 -2.82 -0.14 -29.22
CA LEU A 223 -4.05 -0.82 -28.79
C LEU A 223 -5.09 0.17 -28.28
N LEU A 224 -4.66 1.18 -27.51
CA LEU A 224 -5.52 2.27 -27.07
C LEU A 224 -6.18 2.98 -28.28
N GLY A 225 -5.40 3.35 -29.27
CA GLY A 225 -5.90 4.02 -30.49
C GLY A 225 -6.89 3.15 -31.24
N VAL A 226 -6.57 1.87 -31.43
CA VAL A 226 -7.44 0.90 -32.12
C VAL A 226 -8.74 0.70 -31.35
N LEU A 227 -8.68 0.51 -30.05
CA LEU A 227 -9.86 0.35 -29.19
C LEU A 227 -10.72 1.61 -29.19
N THR A 228 -10.12 2.80 -29.06
CA THR A 228 -10.85 4.07 -29.10
C THR A 228 -11.56 4.23 -30.44
N TRP A 229 -10.90 3.96 -31.57
CA TRP A 229 -11.50 3.99 -32.90
C TRP A 229 -12.65 2.98 -33.02
N ALA A 230 -12.43 1.73 -32.64
CA ALA A 230 -13.43 0.66 -32.76
C ALA A 230 -14.68 0.94 -31.88
N LEU A 231 -14.48 1.39 -30.65
CA LEU A 231 -15.57 1.77 -29.75
C LEU A 231 -16.32 3.00 -30.29
N ASN A 232 -15.61 4.02 -30.71
CA ASN A 232 -16.23 5.22 -31.27
C ASN A 232 -17.07 4.89 -32.53
N ARG A 233 -16.58 4.02 -33.41
CA ARG A 233 -17.31 3.55 -34.59
C ARG A 233 -18.53 2.70 -34.21
N ARG A 234 -18.42 1.83 -33.20
CA ARG A 234 -19.54 0.99 -32.73
C ARG A 234 -20.58 1.76 -31.94
N LEU A 235 -20.16 2.73 -31.12
CA LEU A 235 -21.03 3.50 -30.22
C LEU A 235 -21.57 4.76 -30.90
N GLY A 236 -20.90 5.27 -31.92
CA GLY A 236 -21.29 6.44 -32.70
C GLY A 236 -22.57 6.21 -33.54
N GLY A 237 -23.24 7.29 -33.87
CA GLY A 237 -24.41 7.32 -34.75
C GLY A 237 -24.69 8.72 -35.23
N ALA A 238 -25.44 8.87 -36.35
CA ALA A 238 -25.68 10.16 -37.02
C ALA A 238 -26.29 11.25 -36.09
N THR A 239 -26.99 10.86 -35.03
CA THR A 239 -27.66 11.78 -34.12
C THR A 239 -26.92 11.93 -32.76
N SER A 240 -25.71 11.37 -32.66
CA SER A 240 -24.97 11.34 -31.39
C SER A 240 -24.14 12.61 -31.16
N PRO A 241 -24.06 13.11 -29.91
CA PRO A 241 -23.08 14.14 -29.59
C PRO A 241 -21.66 13.57 -29.77
N ARG A 242 -20.99 13.97 -30.85
CA ARG A 242 -19.68 13.43 -31.29
C ARG A 242 -18.65 13.46 -30.16
N ALA A 243 -18.56 14.58 -29.47
CA ALA A 243 -17.61 14.77 -28.36
C ALA A 243 -17.85 13.80 -27.21
N VAL A 244 -19.10 13.61 -26.76
CA VAL A 244 -19.45 12.70 -25.67
C VAL A 244 -19.11 11.26 -26.04
N VAL A 245 -19.47 10.84 -27.28
CA VAL A 245 -19.15 9.48 -27.72
C VAL A 245 -17.66 9.26 -27.85
N ALA A 246 -16.91 10.24 -28.34
CA ALA A 246 -15.44 10.16 -28.44
C ALA A 246 -14.79 10.04 -27.05
N GLY A 247 -15.22 10.87 -26.09
CA GLY A 247 -14.75 10.80 -24.72
C GLY A 247 -15.05 9.45 -24.04
N LEU A 248 -16.31 9.00 -24.10
CA LEU A 248 -16.68 7.70 -23.52
C LEU A 248 -15.99 6.51 -24.21
N SER A 249 -15.64 6.65 -25.48
CA SER A 249 -14.87 5.63 -26.22
C SER A 249 -13.41 5.59 -25.73
N ALA A 250 -12.80 6.73 -25.45
CA ALA A 250 -11.46 6.80 -24.88
C ALA A 250 -11.40 6.22 -23.46
N LEU A 251 -12.39 6.54 -22.61
CA LEU A 251 -12.53 5.94 -21.27
C LEU A 251 -12.70 4.41 -21.36
N GLY A 252 -13.57 3.94 -22.25
CA GLY A 252 -13.80 2.51 -22.44
C GLY A 252 -12.56 1.77 -22.99
N ALA A 253 -11.77 2.43 -23.83
CA ALA A 253 -10.50 1.89 -24.32
C ALA A 253 -9.48 1.77 -23.19
N ALA A 254 -9.35 2.80 -22.36
CA ALA A 254 -8.50 2.80 -21.19
C ALA A 254 -8.88 1.69 -20.18
N ALA A 255 -10.17 1.59 -19.86
CA ALA A 255 -10.69 0.53 -18.99
C ALA A 255 -10.41 -0.88 -19.57
N THR A 256 -10.55 -1.05 -20.89
CA THR A 256 -10.26 -2.34 -21.55
C THR A 256 -8.78 -2.70 -21.44
N LEU A 257 -7.87 -1.73 -21.60
CA LEU A 257 -6.44 -1.96 -21.41
C LEU A 257 -6.12 -2.34 -19.96
N GLY A 258 -6.69 -1.65 -18.98
CA GLY A 258 -6.54 -2.02 -17.57
C GLY A 258 -7.02 -3.45 -17.29
N LEU A 259 -8.14 -3.87 -17.91
CA LEU A 259 -8.61 -5.27 -17.82
C LEU A 259 -7.65 -6.27 -18.48
N VAL A 260 -7.04 -5.90 -19.61
CA VAL A 260 -6.03 -6.75 -20.29
C VAL A 260 -4.81 -6.92 -19.38
N GLU A 261 -4.34 -5.86 -18.72
CA GLU A 261 -3.22 -5.91 -17.79
C GLU A 261 -3.55 -6.77 -16.56
N VAL A 262 -4.75 -6.61 -16.00
CA VAL A 262 -5.26 -7.51 -14.95
C VAL A 262 -5.23 -8.96 -15.44
N ALA A 263 -5.75 -9.24 -16.65
CA ALA A 263 -5.80 -10.60 -17.18
C ALA A 263 -4.41 -11.21 -17.41
N ILE A 264 -3.42 -10.39 -17.77
CA ILE A 264 -2.02 -10.84 -17.90
C ILE A 264 -1.40 -11.11 -16.53
N GLY A 265 -1.73 -10.31 -15.52
CA GLY A 265 -1.21 -10.44 -14.16
C GLY A 265 -1.85 -11.57 -13.35
N ILE A 266 -3.14 -11.88 -13.58
CA ILE A 266 -3.89 -12.91 -12.84
C ILE A 266 -3.19 -14.29 -12.76
N PRO A 267 -2.59 -14.84 -13.82
CA PRO A 267 -1.93 -16.15 -13.71
C PRO A 267 -0.77 -16.15 -12.70
N GLY A 268 -0.01 -15.07 -12.64
CA GLY A 268 1.04 -14.89 -11.63
C GLY A 268 0.47 -14.75 -10.21
N ASP A 269 -0.56 -13.92 -10.07
CA ASP A 269 -1.22 -13.66 -8.80
C ASP A 269 -1.93 -14.92 -8.25
N LEU A 270 -2.58 -15.73 -9.14
CA LEU A 270 -3.25 -16.98 -8.76
C LEU A 270 -2.27 -18.14 -8.53
N ALA A 271 -1.15 -18.21 -9.27
CA ALA A 271 -0.12 -19.22 -9.03
C ALA A 271 0.46 -19.08 -7.62
N GLY A 272 0.37 -17.89 -7.05
CA GLY A 272 0.67 -17.58 -5.68
C GLY A 272 -0.35 -18.08 -4.66
N GLY A 273 -1.55 -18.43 -5.06
CA GLY A 273 -2.65 -18.81 -4.16
C GLY A 273 -3.17 -17.67 -3.29
N ASP A 274 -3.01 -16.43 -3.73
CA ASP A 274 -3.15 -15.24 -2.90
C ASP A 274 -4.54 -14.60 -2.97
N LEU A 275 -5.06 -14.19 -1.82
CA LEU A 275 -6.18 -13.24 -1.72
C LEU A 275 -5.80 -11.85 -2.28
N PHE A 276 -4.53 -11.59 -2.58
CA PHE A 276 -4.01 -10.36 -3.17
C PHE A 276 -4.53 -10.06 -4.58
N TRP A 277 -5.08 -11.01 -5.29
CA TRP A 277 -5.57 -10.77 -6.64
C TRP A 277 -6.70 -9.73 -6.72
N VAL A 278 -7.58 -9.65 -5.69
CA VAL A 278 -8.66 -8.64 -5.67
C VAL A 278 -8.10 -7.22 -5.52
N PRO A 279 -7.26 -6.92 -4.52
CA PRO A 279 -6.56 -5.65 -4.42
C PRO A 279 -5.69 -5.33 -5.65
N ALA A 280 -4.98 -6.30 -6.21
CA ALA A 280 -4.16 -6.13 -7.41
C ALA A 280 -5.01 -5.71 -8.62
N ILE A 281 -6.21 -6.26 -8.79
CA ILE A 281 -7.16 -5.79 -9.80
C ILE A 281 -7.49 -4.31 -9.60
N MET A 282 -7.78 -3.89 -8.38
CA MET A 282 -8.10 -2.50 -8.08
C MET A 282 -6.92 -1.56 -8.35
N LEU A 283 -5.70 -1.94 -7.96
CA LEU A 283 -4.49 -1.15 -8.21
C LEU A 283 -4.17 -0.98 -9.69
N ARG A 284 -4.47 -1.97 -10.53
CA ARG A 284 -4.25 -1.88 -11.97
C ARG A 284 -5.38 -1.13 -12.70
N LEU A 285 -6.62 -1.28 -12.25
CA LEU A 285 -7.77 -0.62 -12.88
C LEU A 285 -7.94 0.85 -12.48
N ALA A 286 -7.64 1.22 -11.24
CA ALA A 286 -7.84 2.58 -10.76
C ALA A 286 -7.01 3.62 -11.53
N PRO A 287 -5.69 3.44 -11.75
CA PRO A 287 -4.89 4.32 -12.61
C PRO A 287 -5.42 4.38 -14.04
N ALA A 288 -5.77 3.23 -14.62
CA ALA A 288 -6.30 3.15 -15.98
C ALA A 288 -7.60 3.95 -16.14
N LEU A 289 -8.49 3.89 -15.17
CA LEU A 289 -9.73 4.67 -15.17
C LEU A 289 -9.48 6.15 -14.89
N SER A 290 -8.61 6.50 -13.95
CA SER A 290 -8.24 7.88 -13.65
C SER A 290 -7.66 8.57 -14.87
N PHE A 291 -6.67 7.97 -15.49
CA PHE A 291 -6.09 8.45 -16.73
C PHE A 291 -7.11 8.44 -17.87
N GLY A 292 -7.92 7.38 -17.97
CA GLY A 292 -9.01 7.27 -18.94
C GLY A 292 -10.05 8.39 -18.83
N ALA A 293 -10.33 8.88 -17.62
CA ALA A 293 -11.24 10.02 -17.43
C ALA A 293 -10.63 11.33 -17.91
N LEU A 294 -9.35 11.57 -17.65
CA LEU A 294 -8.62 12.71 -18.19
C LEU A 294 -8.58 12.65 -19.73
N LEU A 295 -8.25 11.48 -20.26
CA LEU A 295 -8.21 11.21 -21.68
C LEU A 295 -9.59 11.42 -22.35
N ALA A 296 -10.67 10.98 -21.68
CA ALA A 296 -12.04 11.17 -22.12
C ALA A 296 -12.42 12.64 -22.23
N LEU A 297 -12.09 13.43 -21.20
CA LEU A 297 -12.35 14.87 -21.20
C LEU A 297 -11.58 15.57 -22.33
N ALA A 298 -10.28 15.33 -22.41
CA ALA A 298 -9.44 15.97 -23.41
C ALA A 298 -9.80 15.55 -24.85
N THR A 299 -10.09 14.26 -25.06
CA THR A 299 -10.58 13.76 -26.37
C THR A 299 -11.93 14.38 -26.75
N ALA A 300 -12.84 14.51 -25.77
CA ALA A 300 -14.13 15.15 -26.00
C ALA A 300 -13.97 16.63 -26.40
N VAL A 301 -13.12 17.37 -25.71
CA VAL A 301 -12.81 18.78 -26.00
C VAL A 301 -12.19 18.90 -27.41
N ILE A 302 -11.18 18.11 -27.72
CA ILE A 302 -10.52 18.14 -29.03
C ILE A 302 -11.54 17.86 -30.15
N VAL A 303 -12.36 16.82 -30.02
CA VAL A 303 -13.38 16.46 -30.99
C VAL A 303 -14.49 17.52 -31.11
N ALA A 304 -14.82 18.22 -30.01
CA ALA A 304 -15.77 19.33 -30.03
C ALA A 304 -15.25 20.54 -30.79
N LEU A 305 -13.94 20.82 -30.70
CA LEU A 305 -13.28 21.94 -31.37
C LEU A 305 -12.99 21.66 -32.83
N LEU A 306 -12.95 20.40 -33.26
CA LEU A 306 -12.76 20.06 -34.68
C LEU A 306 -14.02 20.38 -35.48
N PRO A 307 -13.89 21.10 -36.63
CA PRO A 307 -15.01 21.43 -37.45
C PRO A 307 -15.75 20.16 -37.91
N ALA A 308 -17.08 20.25 -37.99
CA ALA A 308 -17.89 19.19 -38.57
C ALA A 308 -17.58 19.10 -40.05
N THR A 309 -16.70 18.18 -40.44
CA THR A 309 -16.46 17.93 -41.90
C THR A 309 -17.78 17.45 -42.50
N GLN A 310 -18.37 18.28 -43.37
CA GLN A 310 -19.41 17.79 -44.23
C GLN A 310 -18.80 16.73 -45.16
N PRO A 311 -19.51 15.66 -45.50
CA PRO A 311 -19.02 14.70 -46.46
C PRO A 311 -18.80 15.40 -47.79
N VAL A 312 -17.55 15.68 -48.12
CA VAL A 312 -17.19 16.20 -49.43
C VAL A 312 -17.41 15.06 -50.41
N ARG A 313 -18.50 15.15 -51.15
CA ARG A 313 -18.74 14.27 -52.25
C ARG A 313 -17.65 14.53 -53.29
N GLY A 314 -16.73 13.58 -53.47
CA GLY A 314 -15.90 13.50 -54.69
C GLY A 314 -14.42 13.85 -54.58
N ALA A 315 -13.80 14.03 -53.45
CA ALA A 315 -12.34 14.13 -53.41
C ALA A 315 -11.76 13.05 -52.52
N ALA A 316 -11.05 12.12 -53.12
CA ALA A 316 -10.21 11.15 -52.39
C ALA A 316 -9.01 11.88 -51.80
N LEU A 317 -9.17 12.45 -50.59
CA LEU A 317 -8.07 12.99 -49.80
C LEU A 317 -7.33 11.84 -49.11
N THR A 318 -6.31 11.33 -49.81
CA THR A 318 -5.36 10.30 -49.33
C THR A 318 -4.31 10.84 -48.36
N LEU A 319 -4.35 12.12 -47.99
CA LEU A 319 -3.27 12.78 -47.24
C LEU A 319 -3.31 12.72 -45.69
N PRO A 320 -4.44 12.61 -45.01
CA PRO A 320 -4.36 12.62 -43.51
C PRO A 320 -3.84 11.34 -42.93
N ARG A 321 -4.00 10.18 -43.57
CA ARG A 321 -3.60 8.87 -43.01
C ARG A 321 -2.10 8.70 -42.88
N THR A 322 -1.35 9.11 -43.89
CA THR A 322 0.13 8.99 -43.87
C THR A 322 0.81 10.02 -42.96
N ARG A 323 0.28 11.25 -42.91
CA ARG A 323 0.84 12.28 -41.99
C ARG A 323 0.56 12.00 -40.53
N MET A 324 -0.61 11.48 -40.18
CA MET A 324 -0.95 11.09 -38.82
C MET A 324 -0.20 9.83 -38.39
N ALA A 325 -0.02 8.86 -39.28
CA ALA A 325 0.84 7.72 -39.07
C ALA A 325 2.32 8.13 -38.91
N ALA A 326 2.77 9.13 -39.69
CA ALA A 326 4.13 9.65 -39.57
C ALA A 326 4.36 10.45 -38.29
N VAL A 327 3.40 11.26 -37.82
CA VAL A 327 3.49 11.97 -36.53
C VAL A 327 3.44 10.98 -35.38
N LEU A 328 2.59 9.96 -35.42
CA LEU A 328 2.54 8.86 -34.47
C LEU A 328 3.84 8.06 -34.47
N ALA A 329 4.41 7.72 -35.62
CA ALA A 329 5.66 7.00 -35.73
C ALA A 329 6.84 7.83 -35.19
N VAL A 330 6.88 9.13 -35.46
CA VAL A 330 7.92 10.03 -34.95
C VAL A 330 7.79 10.21 -33.42
N ALA A 331 6.57 10.42 -32.89
CA ALA A 331 6.37 10.52 -31.45
C ALA A 331 6.78 9.23 -30.73
N VAL A 332 6.47 8.07 -31.29
CA VAL A 332 6.79 6.75 -30.74
C VAL A 332 8.28 6.41 -30.88
N LEU A 333 8.96 6.89 -31.90
CA LEU A 333 10.41 6.65 -32.14
C LEU A 333 11.30 7.60 -31.35
N VAL A 334 10.85 8.81 -31.07
CA VAL A 334 11.65 9.84 -30.38
C VAL A 334 11.51 9.73 -28.87
N LEU A 335 10.36 9.33 -28.33
CA LEU A 335 10.11 9.18 -26.89
C LEU A 335 11.08 8.23 -26.17
N PRO A 336 11.38 7.03 -26.69
CA PRO A 336 12.33 6.11 -26.04
C PRO A 336 13.78 6.59 -26.04
N LEU A 337 14.16 7.48 -26.97
CA LEU A 337 15.52 8.02 -27.08
C LEU A 337 15.81 9.13 -26.06
N LEU A 338 14.78 9.62 -25.37
CA LEU A 338 14.90 10.67 -24.36
C LEU A 338 14.89 10.11 -22.92
N GLN A 339 14.94 8.80 -22.74
CA GLN A 339 15.08 8.20 -21.40
C GLN A 339 16.45 8.53 -20.83
N PRO A 340 16.56 9.11 -19.62
CA PRO A 340 17.83 9.12 -18.91
C PRO A 340 18.23 7.66 -18.67
N GLY A 341 19.39 7.26 -19.18
CA GLY A 341 19.91 5.91 -18.97
C GLY A 341 20.01 5.64 -17.47
N THR A 342 19.38 4.55 -17.04
CA THR A 342 19.62 4.03 -15.70
C THR A 342 21.07 3.58 -15.63
N THR A 343 21.94 4.44 -15.12
CA THR A 343 23.26 4.03 -14.70
C THR A 343 23.07 3.08 -13.54
N THR A 344 23.42 1.83 -13.72
CA THR A 344 23.61 0.87 -12.63
C THR A 344 24.76 1.37 -11.76
N ALA A 345 24.44 2.27 -10.84
CA ALA A 345 25.39 2.69 -9.83
C ALA A 345 25.65 1.49 -8.93
N GLN A 346 26.92 1.13 -8.81
CA GLN A 346 27.37 0.12 -7.85
C GLN A 346 26.98 0.62 -6.45
N PRO A 347 26.41 -0.23 -5.59
CA PRO A 347 26.00 0.20 -4.25
C PRO A 347 27.21 0.80 -3.53
N PRO A 348 27.04 1.90 -2.81
CA PRO A 348 28.12 2.54 -2.07
C PRO A 348 28.73 1.56 -1.06
N ARG A 349 30.05 1.58 -0.90
CA ARG A 349 30.71 0.79 0.15
C ARG A 349 30.27 1.35 1.50
N THR A 350 29.57 0.55 2.27
CA THR A 350 29.12 0.86 3.64
C THR A 350 29.98 0.15 4.66
N LYS A 351 30.15 0.75 5.85
CA LYS A 351 30.74 0.08 7.02
C LYS A 351 29.67 -0.68 7.84
N GLY A 352 28.40 -0.40 7.58
CA GLY A 352 27.25 -1.03 8.18
C GLY A 352 26.76 -2.26 7.42
N LEU A 353 25.50 -2.58 7.64
CA LEU A 353 24.80 -3.61 6.88
C LEU A 353 24.42 -3.11 5.48
N THR A 354 24.34 -4.03 4.55
CA THR A 354 23.87 -3.78 3.18
C THR A 354 23.03 -4.96 2.71
N LEU A 355 22.60 -4.94 1.45
CA LEU A 355 21.89 -6.05 0.83
C LEU A 355 22.75 -6.71 -0.25
N SER A 356 22.75 -8.03 -0.27
CA SER A 356 23.33 -8.82 -1.37
C SER A 356 22.49 -8.72 -2.64
N ALA A 357 22.99 -9.30 -3.74
CA ALA A 357 22.26 -9.34 -5.01
C ALA A 357 20.91 -10.07 -4.92
N ASP A 358 20.82 -11.09 -4.06
CA ASP A 358 19.62 -11.85 -3.75
C ASP A 358 18.85 -11.32 -2.52
N ARG A 359 19.10 -10.04 -2.18
CA ARG A 359 18.38 -9.27 -1.15
C ARG A 359 18.49 -9.80 0.28
N ARG A 360 19.57 -10.55 0.59
CA ARG A 360 19.91 -10.91 1.96
C ARG A 360 20.62 -9.76 2.66
N ILE A 361 20.35 -9.60 3.96
CA ILE A 361 21.11 -8.65 4.78
C ILE A 361 22.51 -9.21 4.98
N VAL A 362 23.53 -8.42 4.58
CA VAL A 362 24.93 -8.81 4.69
C VAL A 362 25.74 -7.71 5.37
N ASP A 363 26.85 -8.10 6.00
CA ASP A 363 27.84 -7.17 6.54
C ASP A 363 28.79 -6.63 5.44
N ALA A 364 29.72 -5.78 5.83
CA ALA A 364 30.70 -5.17 4.93
C ALA A 364 31.63 -6.19 4.25
N ASP A 365 31.78 -7.37 4.82
CA ASP A 365 32.60 -8.46 4.29
C ASP A 365 31.79 -9.43 3.42
N GLY A 366 30.50 -9.20 3.25
CA GLY A 366 29.58 -10.02 2.46
C GLY A 366 29.10 -11.28 3.17
N ASN A 367 29.19 -11.35 4.50
CA ASN A 367 28.60 -12.44 5.28
C ASN A 367 27.10 -12.18 5.45
N GLU A 368 26.27 -13.17 5.21
CA GLU A 368 24.83 -13.10 5.52
C GLU A 368 24.62 -12.96 7.03
N VAL A 369 23.78 -11.99 7.45
CA VAL A 369 23.50 -11.68 8.85
C VAL A 369 22.04 -11.95 9.16
N LEU A 370 21.78 -12.81 10.14
CA LEU A 370 20.44 -13.01 10.69
C LEU A 370 20.27 -12.13 11.93
N LEU A 371 19.40 -11.12 11.82
CA LEU A 371 19.07 -10.21 12.91
C LEU A 371 17.95 -10.80 13.76
N ARG A 372 18.27 -11.39 14.91
CA ARG A 372 17.31 -11.97 15.87
C ARG A 372 17.41 -11.26 17.20
N GLY A 373 16.29 -10.80 17.71
CA GLY A 373 16.25 -10.04 18.93
C GLY A 373 14.87 -9.69 19.45
N VAL A 374 14.77 -8.51 20.03
CA VAL A 374 13.55 -8.05 20.73
C VAL A 374 13.26 -6.59 20.45
N ASN A 375 11.99 -6.23 20.58
CA ASN A 375 11.54 -4.85 20.68
C ASN A 375 11.83 -4.30 22.09
N VAL A 376 12.19 -3.02 22.12
CA VAL A 376 12.49 -2.26 23.34
C VAL A 376 11.68 -0.97 23.33
N ASN A 377 10.60 -0.91 24.11
CA ASN A 377 9.64 0.18 24.16
C ASN A 377 9.80 1.13 25.35
N GLN A 378 10.93 1.07 26.06
CA GLN A 378 11.16 1.85 27.28
C GLN A 378 11.50 3.32 27.02
N LEU A 379 11.60 3.73 25.73
CA LEU A 379 11.72 5.15 25.34
C LEU A 379 10.39 5.75 24.89
N GLU A 380 9.31 4.99 24.92
CA GLU A 380 7.97 5.46 24.61
C GLU A 380 7.45 6.46 25.66
N ASP A 381 6.53 7.30 25.25
CA ASP A 381 5.83 8.30 26.06
C ASP A 381 4.33 8.00 26.09
N TYR A 382 3.98 6.82 26.61
CA TYR A 382 2.61 6.33 26.62
C TYR A 382 1.63 7.23 27.36
N PHE A 383 0.38 7.15 26.97
CA PHE A 383 -0.75 7.76 27.67
C PHE A 383 -0.88 7.19 29.08
N GLN A 384 -1.04 8.09 30.07
CA GLN A 384 -1.18 7.72 31.48
C GLN A 384 -2.58 7.24 31.80
N LYS A 385 -2.84 5.95 31.59
CA LYS A 385 -4.12 5.31 31.89
C LYS A 385 -4.27 4.99 33.38
N ARG A 386 -3.16 4.66 34.05
CA ARG A 386 -3.09 4.28 35.49
C ARG A 386 -2.15 5.24 36.21
N PRO A 387 -2.67 6.31 36.85
CA PRO A 387 -1.81 7.34 37.49
C PRO A 387 -0.90 6.82 38.61
N ASP A 388 -1.22 5.66 39.19
CA ASP A 388 -0.47 4.99 40.23
C ASP A 388 0.70 4.12 39.74
N LYS A 389 0.84 3.93 38.42
CA LYS A 389 1.86 3.11 37.75
C LYS A 389 2.68 3.93 36.77
N ALA A 390 3.96 3.63 36.66
CA ALA A 390 4.79 4.22 35.60
C ALA A 390 4.32 3.71 34.23
N VAL A 391 4.31 4.55 33.22
CA VAL A 391 3.93 4.15 31.84
C VAL A 391 5.01 3.31 31.16
N THR A 392 6.28 3.50 31.53
CA THR A 392 7.40 2.69 31.08
C THR A 392 8.32 2.36 32.26
N ARG A 393 8.99 1.24 32.17
CA ARG A 393 10.05 0.85 33.14
C ARG A 393 11.38 1.42 32.63
N PRO A 394 12.31 1.84 33.52
CA PRO A 394 13.61 2.34 33.09
C PRO A 394 14.39 1.30 32.28
N LEU A 395 14.92 1.72 31.12
CA LEU A 395 15.89 0.93 30.35
C LEU A 395 17.26 1.05 31.03
N THR A 396 17.88 -0.07 31.33
CA THR A 396 19.15 -0.15 32.07
C THR A 396 20.18 -1.00 31.34
N GLU A 397 21.46 -0.90 31.71
CA GLU A 397 22.51 -1.74 31.13
C GLU A 397 22.29 -3.24 31.46
N ALA A 398 21.65 -3.55 32.61
CA ALA A 398 21.27 -4.91 32.96
C ALA A 398 20.29 -5.55 31.97
N ASP A 399 19.45 -4.76 31.34
CA ASP A 399 18.53 -5.22 30.31
C ASP A 399 19.33 -5.70 29.09
N PHE A 400 20.27 -4.90 28.59
CA PHE A 400 21.12 -5.26 27.45
C PHE A 400 22.01 -6.48 27.77
N ALA A 401 22.55 -6.56 29.01
CA ALA A 401 23.25 -7.75 29.45
C ALA A 401 22.32 -8.98 29.50
N GLY A 402 21.05 -8.82 29.82
CA GLY A 402 20.02 -9.86 29.75
C GLY A 402 19.79 -10.35 28.36
N MET A 403 19.62 -9.42 27.41
CA MET A 403 19.45 -9.70 25.97
C MET A 403 20.68 -10.40 25.37
N GLU A 404 21.90 -9.97 25.75
CA GLU A 404 23.15 -10.62 25.34
C GLU A 404 23.19 -12.08 25.82
N ARG A 405 22.77 -12.36 27.11
CA ARG A 405 22.71 -13.73 27.63
C ARG A 405 21.75 -14.63 26.86
N MET A 406 20.74 -14.06 26.22
CA MET A 406 19.84 -14.80 25.32
C MET A 406 20.40 -14.98 23.90
N GLY A 407 21.58 -14.42 23.61
CA GLY A 407 22.22 -14.51 22.31
C GLY A 407 21.70 -13.55 21.24
N PHE A 408 20.84 -12.60 21.61
CA PHE A 408 20.32 -11.61 20.67
C PHE A 408 21.44 -10.77 20.04
N ASN A 409 21.25 -10.37 18.79
CA ASN A 409 22.19 -9.53 18.04
C ASN A 409 21.53 -8.26 17.47
N VAL A 410 20.27 -8.03 17.77
CA VAL A 410 19.54 -6.82 17.38
C VAL A 410 18.53 -6.42 18.45
N VAL A 411 18.33 -5.13 18.62
CA VAL A 411 17.18 -4.52 19.30
C VAL A 411 16.45 -3.62 18.30
N ARG A 412 15.12 -3.73 18.25
CA ARG A 412 14.27 -2.72 17.62
C ARG A 412 13.89 -1.73 18.71
N LEU A 413 14.43 -0.53 18.61
CA LEU A 413 14.32 0.52 19.62
C LEU A 413 13.16 1.46 19.23
N ALA A 414 12.03 1.29 19.87
CA ALA A 414 10.85 2.12 19.68
C ALA A 414 11.07 3.52 20.26
N LEU A 415 10.89 4.53 19.43
CA LEU A 415 11.02 5.95 19.74
C LEU A 415 9.67 6.65 19.66
N SER A 416 9.38 7.47 20.65
CA SER A 416 8.23 8.36 20.67
C SER A 416 8.50 9.66 19.90
N TRP A 417 7.72 9.95 18.88
CA TRP A 417 7.80 11.27 18.21
C TRP A 417 7.37 12.41 19.13
N SER A 418 6.39 12.15 20.01
CA SER A 418 5.93 13.16 20.98
C SER A 418 7.01 13.55 21.99
N ALA A 419 7.81 12.60 22.43
CA ALA A 419 8.95 12.83 23.31
C ALA A 419 10.15 13.46 22.56
N LEU A 420 10.35 13.09 21.31
CA LEU A 420 11.43 13.61 20.46
C LEU A 420 11.21 15.07 20.06
N GLU A 421 10.00 15.42 19.66
CA GLU A 421 9.64 16.75 19.12
C GLU A 421 8.42 17.32 19.88
N PRO A 422 8.54 17.66 21.16
CA PRO A 422 7.43 18.14 21.98
C PRO A 422 6.84 19.48 21.49
N ARG A 423 7.59 20.24 20.69
CA ARG A 423 7.16 21.44 19.98
C ARG A 423 7.67 21.43 18.54
N PRO A 424 6.93 21.95 17.58
CA PRO A 424 7.31 21.94 16.17
C PRO A 424 8.74 22.44 15.94
N GLY A 425 9.64 21.61 15.41
CA GLY A 425 11.04 21.94 15.12
C GLY A 425 11.96 22.04 16.34
N GLN A 426 11.53 21.61 17.51
CA GLN A 426 12.33 21.64 18.74
C GLN A 426 12.49 20.23 19.28
N TYR A 427 13.65 19.64 19.02
CA TYR A 427 13.99 18.30 19.51
C TYR A 427 14.48 18.36 20.94
N ASP A 428 14.02 17.44 21.77
CA ASP A 428 14.44 17.34 23.19
C ASP A 428 15.86 16.76 23.29
N PRO A 429 16.84 17.53 23.80
CA PRO A 429 18.21 17.06 23.91
C PRO A 429 18.40 15.95 24.93
N ALA A 430 17.57 15.88 25.99
CA ALA A 430 17.64 14.83 26.99
C ALA A 430 17.11 13.51 26.38
N TYR A 431 16.03 13.56 25.61
CA TYR A 431 15.52 12.40 24.90
C TYR A 431 16.52 11.89 23.85
N LEU A 432 17.13 12.77 23.07
CA LEU A 432 18.20 12.42 22.12
C LEU A 432 19.42 11.78 22.82
N ALA A 433 19.76 12.23 24.02
CA ALA A 433 20.84 11.61 24.80
C ALA A 433 20.47 10.19 25.25
N ARG A 434 19.20 9.95 25.64
CA ARG A 434 18.69 8.60 25.98
C ARG A 434 18.75 7.66 24.77
N ILE A 435 18.36 8.13 23.60
CA ILE A 435 18.46 7.34 22.35
C ILE A 435 19.92 6.95 22.09
N SER A 436 20.83 7.92 22.13
CA SER A 436 22.27 7.65 21.92
C SER A 436 22.83 6.67 22.93
N TRP A 437 22.49 6.84 24.21
CA TRP A 437 22.92 5.92 25.26
C TRP A 437 22.44 4.48 25.00
N ALA A 438 21.18 4.31 24.55
CA ALA A 438 20.62 3.00 24.26
C ALA A 438 21.34 2.34 23.06
N VAL A 439 21.57 3.08 21.98
CA VAL A 439 22.31 2.61 20.79
C VAL A 439 23.74 2.21 21.16
N GLU A 440 24.46 3.07 21.91
CA GLU A 440 25.82 2.79 22.36
C GLU A 440 25.89 1.59 23.30
N THR A 441 24.91 1.43 24.18
CA THR A 441 24.85 0.31 25.13
C THR A 441 24.54 -0.99 24.39
N ALA A 442 23.58 -1.01 23.47
CA ALA A 442 23.33 -2.17 22.59
C ALA A 442 24.61 -2.60 21.86
N ALA A 443 25.35 -1.62 21.31
CA ALA A 443 26.60 -1.88 20.60
C ALA A 443 27.68 -2.50 21.50
N ARG A 444 27.84 -2.02 22.75
CA ARG A 444 28.76 -2.62 23.73
C ARG A 444 28.42 -4.08 24.05
N HIS A 445 27.15 -4.44 24.01
CA HIS A 445 26.65 -5.81 24.17
C HIS A 445 26.55 -6.61 22.88
N GLY A 446 27.19 -6.14 21.79
CA GLY A 446 27.27 -6.85 20.51
C GLY A 446 25.92 -6.94 19.77
N MET A 447 24.99 -6.04 20.05
CA MET A 447 23.71 -5.93 19.39
C MET A 447 23.65 -4.70 18.48
N ARG A 448 23.06 -4.88 17.31
CA ARG A 448 22.72 -3.78 16.41
C ARG A 448 21.40 -3.16 16.82
N THR A 449 21.15 -1.92 16.39
CA THR A 449 19.90 -1.23 16.67
C THR A 449 19.17 -0.93 15.37
N VAL A 450 17.91 -1.33 15.27
CA VAL A 450 16.94 -0.78 14.32
C VAL A 450 16.22 0.35 15.07
N ILE A 451 16.35 1.57 14.57
CA ILE A 451 15.69 2.75 15.15
C ILE A 451 14.31 2.86 14.53
N ASP A 452 13.28 2.70 15.34
CA ASP A 452 11.89 2.69 14.94
C ASP A 452 11.17 3.97 15.38
N MET A 453 10.46 4.62 14.46
CA MET A 453 9.54 5.69 14.81
C MET A 453 8.19 5.09 15.18
N HIS A 454 8.03 4.83 16.46
CA HIS A 454 6.88 4.11 16.98
C HIS A 454 5.66 5.00 17.17
N GLN A 455 4.53 4.42 16.92
CA GLN A 455 3.21 4.97 17.24
C GLN A 455 2.20 3.83 17.43
N ASP A 456 1.22 4.09 18.26
CA ASP A 456 0.03 3.27 18.42
C ASP A 456 -1.19 4.15 18.26
N ALA A 457 -2.08 3.78 17.35
CA ALA A 457 -3.34 4.50 17.09
C ALA A 457 -3.19 6.02 17.01
N TRP A 458 -2.09 6.52 16.41
CA TRP A 458 -1.68 7.92 16.29
C TRP A 458 -0.95 8.46 17.53
N GLY A 459 -1.45 8.27 18.75
CA GLY A 459 -0.84 8.77 19.98
C GLY A 459 -1.82 9.20 21.07
N LYS A 460 -1.36 10.03 22.00
CA LYS A 460 -2.16 10.46 23.17
C LYS A 460 -3.44 11.21 22.83
N GLY A 461 -3.41 11.95 21.75
CA GLY A 461 -4.50 12.83 21.33
C GLY A 461 -5.80 12.12 20.97
N VAL A 462 -5.79 10.81 20.70
CA VAL A 462 -7.01 10.05 20.43
C VAL A 462 -7.87 9.80 21.66
N ASP A 463 -7.38 10.13 22.86
CA ASP A 463 -8.14 10.00 24.09
C ASP A 463 -9.50 10.68 24.00
N ALA A 464 -10.56 9.93 24.29
CA ALA A 464 -11.92 10.41 24.24
C ALA A 464 -12.23 11.23 25.50
N ALA A 465 -12.96 12.34 25.32
CA ALA A 465 -13.38 13.16 26.47
C ALA A 465 -14.23 12.32 27.47
N PRO A 466 -14.11 12.57 28.77
CA PRO A 466 -14.97 11.90 29.76
C PRO A 466 -16.46 12.00 29.39
N GLY A 467 -17.17 10.89 29.48
CA GLY A 467 -18.60 10.82 29.15
C GLY A 467 -18.90 10.68 27.66
N THR A 468 -17.88 10.51 26.81
CA THR A 468 -18.08 10.17 25.39
C THR A 468 -18.88 8.89 25.26
N THR A 469 -19.92 8.90 24.42
CA THR A 469 -20.72 7.72 24.08
C THR A 469 -20.50 7.35 22.62
N CYS A 470 -20.19 6.08 22.39
CA CYS A 470 -19.98 5.53 21.05
C CYS A 470 -21.20 4.73 20.62
N ARG A 471 -21.74 5.01 19.43
CA ARG A 471 -22.90 4.28 18.90
C ARG A 471 -22.60 2.81 18.67
N ASN A 472 -21.38 2.54 18.16
CA ASN A 472 -20.82 1.20 17.97
C ASN A 472 -19.40 1.25 18.50
N GLY A 473 -18.97 0.26 19.28
CA GLY A 473 -17.63 0.22 19.86
C GLY A 473 -17.52 0.97 21.18
N SER A 474 -16.29 1.32 21.56
CA SER A 474 -15.93 1.90 22.86
C SER A 474 -15.23 3.26 22.70
N PRO A 475 -15.35 4.17 23.69
CA PRO A 475 -14.51 5.37 23.73
C PRO A 475 -13.03 4.98 23.76
N MET A 476 -12.22 5.63 22.94
CA MET A 476 -10.77 5.41 22.90
C MET A 476 -10.10 5.97 24.14
N HIS A 477 -9.00 5.33 24.52
CA HIS A 477 -7.98 5.96 25.36
C HIS A 477 -6.77 6.33 24.52
N GLY A 478 -5.90 7.18 25.06
CA GLY A 478 -4.68 7.59 24.38
C GLY A 478 -3.63 6.48 24.35
N TRP A 479 -2.70 6.62 23.41
CA TRP A 479 -1.56 5.72 23.19
C TRP A 479 -0.24 6.50 23.20
N ASP A 480 0.77 6.11 22.44
CA ASP A 480 1.93 6.93 22.15
C ASP A 480 2.11 7.13 20.65
N GLY A 481 2.93 8.08 20.26
CA GLY A 481 3.27 8.37 18.86
C GLY A 481 3.36 9.86 18.56
N ALA A 482 2.40 10.39 17.80
CA ALA A 482 2.42 11.77 17.37
C ALA A 482 2.27 12.77 18.53
N PRO A 483 3.02 13.90 18.50
CA PRO A 483 2.86 14.96 19.47
C PRO A 483 1.51 15.69 19.31
N THR A 484 0.98 16.23 20.40
CA THR A 484 -0.34 16.88 20.41
C THR A 484 -0.47 18.06 19.44
N TRP A 485 0.63 18.72 19.09
CA TRP A 485 0.60 19.78 18.08
C TRP A 485 0.32 19.22 16.67
N ALA A 486 0.50 17.92 16.43
CA ALA A 486 0.20 17.24 15.16
C ALA A 486 -1.24 16.71 15.10
N ASP A 487 -2.00 16.77 16.19
CA ASP A 487 -3.37 16.27 16.25
C ASP A 487 -4.30 17.03 15.30
N ARG A 488 -4.78 16.34 14.29
CA ARG A 488 -5.73 16.84 13.29
C ARG A 488 -6.82 15.82 13.06
N PHE A 489 -7.77 15.77 13.99
CA PHE A 489 -8.91 14.84 13.93
C PHE A 489 -10.13 15.44 13.23
N ASP A 490 -10.16 16.76 13.02
CA ASP A 490 -11.24 17.50 12.36
C ASP A 490 -12.63 17.19 12.94
N GLY A 491 -12.69 16.85 14.24
CA GLY A 491 -13.91 16.46 14.96
C GLY A 491 -14.35 14.99 14.69
N ALA A 492 -13.53 14.16 14.08
CA ALA A 492 -13.82 12.74 13.91
C ALA A 492 -14.04 12.04 15.25
N PRO A 493 -15.02 11.13 15.37
CA PRO A 493 -15.31 10.44 16.62
C PRO A 493 -14.12 9.63 17.12
N LYS A 494 -13.79 9.82 18.38
CA LYS A 494 -12.75 9.05 19.09
C LYS A 494 -13.36 7.79 19.68
N CYS A 495 -13.78 6.90 18.79
CA CYS A 495 -14.42 5.63 19.09
C CYS A 495 -13.71 4.52 18.34
N GLU A 496 -13.34 3.46 19.01
CA GLU A 496 -12.79 2.24 18.42
C GLU A 496 -13.88 1.19 18.18
N PHE A 497 -13.76 0.37 17.13
CA PHE A 497 -14.77 -0.65 16.80
C PHE A 497 -14.30 -2.06 17.16
N THR A 498 -13.25 -2.55 16.49
CA THR A 498 -12.69 -3.89 16.71
C THR A 498 -11.25 -3.85 17.19
N GLY A 499 -10.74 -2.67 17.42
CA GLY A 499 -9.37 -2.40 17.88
C GLY A 499 -9.05 -0.92 17.73
N ARG A 500 -8.01 -0.49 18.42
CA ARG A 500 -7.57 0.91 18.55
C ARG A 500 -7.37 1.60 17.20
N ASP A 501 -6.86 0.88 16.20
CA ASP A 501 -6.49 1.43 14.89
C ASP A 501 -7.70 1.57 13.95
N ILE A 502 -8.81 0.86 14.25
CA ILE A 502 -10.05 0.96 13.51
C ILE A 502 -10.95 2.02 14.15
N SER A 503 -10.56 3.27 13.99
CA SER A 503 -11.23 4.45 14.54
C SER A 503 -11.29 5.57 13.52
N PRO A 504 -12.42 6.31 13.42
CA PRO A 504 -12.51 7.49 12.55
C PRO A 504 -11.47 8.57 12.88
N ALA A 505 -11.16 8.79 14.15
CA ALA A 505 -10.15 9.76 14.56
C ALA A 505 -8.75 9.36 14.08
N VAL A 506 -8.37 8.09 14.24
CA VAL A 506 -7.09 7.55 13.76
C VAL A 506 -7.00 7.64 12.25
N ALA A 507 -8.03 7.16 11.54
CA ALA A 507 -8.06 7.21 10.07
C ALA A 507 -7.94 8.65 9.54
N ARG A 508 -8.58 9.63 10.20
CA ARG A 508 -8.47 11.06 9.86
C ARG A 508 -7.07 11.61 10.12
N ALA A 509 -6.48 11.30 11.26
CA ALA A 509 -5.13 11.77 11.61
C ALA A 509 -4.10 11.28 10.58
N PHE A 510 -4.13 9.99 10.22
CA PHE A 510 -3.24 9.44 9.19
C PHE A 510 -3.51 10.01 7.80
N THR A 511 -4.76 10.24 7.42
CA THR A 511 -5.08 10.95 6.16
C THR A 511 -4.43 12.32 6.14
N ASN A 512 -4.52 13.08 7.24
CA ASN A 512 -3.91 14.40 7.37
C ASN A 512 -2.38 14.34 7.34
N LEU A 513 -1.76 13.34 7.98
CA LEU A 513 -0.32 13.08 7.86
C LEU A 513 0.08 12.83 6.41
N TYR A 514 -0.58 11.90 5.73
CA TYR A 514 -0.24 11.52 4.36
C TYR A 514 -0.43 12.67 3.35
N GLN A 515 -1.34 13.56 3.60
CA GLN A 515 -1.56 14.78 2.82
C GLN A 515 -0.64 15.95 3.22
N ASP A 516 0.23 15.76 4.20
CA ASP A 516 1.12 16.81 4.75
C ASP A 516 0.36 18.05 5.24
N ARG A 517 -0.84 17.86 5.79
CA ARG A 517 -1.65 18.96 6.28
C ARG A 517 -0.91 19.74 7.36
N ASP A 518 -0.90 21.06 7.24
CA ASP A 518 -0.18 21.97 8.14
C ASP A 518 1.31 21.62 8.30
N GLY A 519 1.90 20.84 7.37
CA GLY A 519 3.29 20.43 7.38
C GLY A 519 3.62 19.32 8.40
N ILE A 520 2.63 18.55 8.87
CA ILE A 520 2.83 17.46 9.85
C ILE A 520 3.82 16.41 9.31
N GLN A 521 3.62 15.93 8.07
CA GLN A 521 4.54 14.98 7.45
C GLN A 521 5.93 15.58 7.24
N THR A 522 5.99 16.86 6.83
CA THR A 522 7.26 17.57 6.65
C THR A 522 8.07 17.61 7.94
N ARG A 523 7.43 17.74 9.11
CA ARG A 523 8.10 17.68 10.41
C ARG A 523 8.63 16.30 10.74
N LEU A 524 7.82 15.26 10.57
CA LEU A 524 8.26 13.88 10.80
C LEU A 524 9.43 13.50 9.87
N VAL A 525 9.38 13.91 8.60
CA VAL A 525 10.48 13.73 7.64
C VAL A 525 11.74 14.47 8.08
N ALA A 526 11.62 15.69 8.66
CA ALA A 526 12.76 16.42 9.19
C ALA A 526 13.38 15.74 10.42
N ALA A 527 12.56 15.16 11.30
CA ALA A 527 13.01 14.36 12.44
C ALA A 527 13.86 13.16 11.98
N TRP A 528 13.47 12.46 10.91
CA TRP A 528 14.25 11.40 10.31
C TRP A 528 15.60 11.89 9.78
N GLY A 529 15.63 13.03 9.08
CA GLY A 529 16.90 13.62 8.61
C GLY A 529 17.86 13.94 9.75
N MET A 530 17.35 14.48 10.86
CA MET A 530 18.14 14.79 12.06
C MET A 530 18.68 13.52 12.75
N LEU A 531 17.84 12.49 12.92
CA LEU A 531 18.28 11.21 13.49
C LEU A 531 19.36 10.55 12.62
N ALA A 532 19.15 10.54 11.30
CA ALA A 532 20.11 10.00 10.36
C ALA A 532 21.46 10.75 10.35
N GLU A 533 21.45 12.08 10.48
CA GLU A 533 22.68 12.88 10.65
C GLU A 533 23.42 12.49 11.93
N ARG A 534 22.69 12.29 13.05
CA ARG A 534 23.26 11.90 14.34
C ARG A 534 23.98 10.56 14.29
N PHE A 535 23.41 9.58 13.61
CA PHE A 535 23.93 8.21 13.54
C PHE A 535 24.65 7.87 12.22
N ALA A 536 24.94 8.86 11.38
CA ALA A 536 25.51 8.67 10.04
C ALA A 536 26.80 7.84 9.99
N ASN A 537 27.55 7.76 11.09
CA ASN A 537 28.81 7.03 11.19
C ASN A 537 28.77 5.86 12.18
N GLU A 538 27.58 5.44 12.64
CA GLU A 538 27.42 4.39 13.66
C GLU A 538 27.19 3.01 12.99
N PRO A 539 28.18 2.14 12.86
CA PRO A 539 28.03 0.88 12.12
C PRO A 539 27.14 -0.14 12.86
N MET A 540 26.85 0.08 14.15
CA MET A 540 25.97 -0.76 14.92
C MET A 540 24.50 -0.34 14.84
N VAL A 541 24.18 0.79 14.19
CA VAL A 541 22.84 1.04 13.71
C VAL A 541 22.59 0.16 12.48
N ALA A 542 21.64 -0.76 12.55
CA ALA A 542 21.25 -1.60 11.44
C ALA A 542 20.51 -0.78 10.38
N GLY A 543 19.66 0.14 10.82
CA GLY A 543 18.88 1.01 9.96
C GLY A 543 17.75 1.72 10.69
N TYR A 544 16.87 2.33 9.88
CA TYR A 544 15.75 3.14 10.34
C TYR A 544 14.44 2.51 9.90
N ASP A 545 13.53 2.26 10.83
CA ASP A 545 12.18 1.77 10.58
C ASP A 545 11.22 2.94 10.55
N LEU A 546 10.67 3.20 9.37
CA LEU A 546 10.14 4.52 8.99
C LEU A 546 8.90 4.94 9.76
N LEU A 547 8.05 4.00 10.14
CA LEU A 547 6.84 4.25 10.92
C LEU A 547 6.24 2.92 11.36
N ASN A 548 6.11 2.72 12.67
CA ASN A 548 5.41 1.56 13.22
C ASN A 548 3.95 1.52 12.78
N GLU A 549 3.51 0.37 12.28
CA GLU A 549 2.11 0.06 11.96
C GLU A 549 1.32 1.25 11.39
N PRO A 550 1.71 1.80 10.24
CA PRO A 550 1.07 2.98 9.68
C PRO A 550 -0.45 2.80 9.55
N GLY A 551 -1.22 3.75 10.08
CA GLY A 551 -2.67 3.69 9.96
C GLY A 551 -3.12 3.75 8.49
N PHE A 552 -4.17 3.02 8.15
CA PHE A 552 -4.65 2.89 6.75
C PHE A 552 -5.33 4.17 6.20
N GLY A 553 -5.62 5.15 7.07
CA GLY A 553 -6.30 6.38 6.65
C GLY A 553 -7.77 6.16 6.26
N GLU A 554 -8.37 7.17 5.62
CA GLU A 554 -9.82 7.15 5.32
C GLU A 554 -10.15 6.58 3.93
N ALA A 555 -9.17 6.37 3.09
CA ALA A 555 -9.38 5.90 1.71
C ALA A 555 -8.35 4.83 1.31
N PRO A 556 -8.25 3.68 2.03
CA PRO A 556 -7.39 2.60 1.57
C PRO A 556 -7.95 2.06 0.24
N PRO A 557 -7.08 1.64 -0.70
CA PRO A 557 -5.64 1.61 -0.63
C PRO A 557 -4.94 2.89 -1.11
N VAL A 558 -5.65 4.00 -1.32
CA VAL A 558 -5.01 5.26 -1.73
C VAL A 558 -4.14 5.79 -0.60
N THR A 559 -4.68 5.85 0.61
CA THR A 559 -3.96 6.34 1.79
C THR A 559 -2.90 5.34 2.24
N SER A 560 -3.26 4.08 2.49
CA SER A 560 -2.34 3.04 2.99
C SER A 560 -1.32 2.54 1.94
N GLY A 561 -1.59 2.71 0.67
CA GLY A 561 -0.67 2.33 -0.42
C GLY A 561 0.04 3.55 -1.00
N VAL A 562 -0.65 4.30 -1.87
CA VAL A 562 -0.02 5.36 -2.68
C VAL A 562 0.56 6.50 -1.84
N LEU A 563 -0.22 7.02 -0.88
CA LEU A 563 0.24 8.16 -0.08
C LEU A 563 1.27 7.75 0.99
N LEU A 564 1.13 6.56 1.55
CA LEU A 564 2.14 5.99 2.44
C LEU A 564 3.48 5.82 1.71
N GLY A 565 3.47 5.30 0.47
CA GLY A 565 4.68 5.21 -0.34
C GLY A 565 5.35 6.56 -0.62
N ARG A 566 4.55 7.61 -0.83
CA ARG A 566 5.06 8.98 -0.97
C ARG A 566 5.72 9.50 0.31
N TYR A 567 5.14 9.19 1.47
CA TYR A 567 5.76 9.50 2.76
C TYR A 567 7.10 8.79 2.91
N TYR A 568 7.13 7.49 2.61
CA TYR A 568 8.36 6.70 2.68
C TYR A 568 9.47 7.25 1.79
N ASP A 569 9.18 7.58 0.53
CA ASP A 569 10.17 8.18 -0.36
C ASP A 569 10.74 9.49 0.18
N ARG A 570 9.89 10.36 0.75
CA ARG A 570 10.33 11.61 1.38
C ARG A 570 11.20 11.36 2.60
N ALA A 571 10.83 10.42 3.47
CA ALA A 571 11.60 10.06 4.66
C ALA A 571 12.97 9.47 4.28
N ILE A 572 13.01 8.56 3.32
CA ILE A 572 14.25 7.98 2.79
C ILE A 572 15.18 9.06 2.23
N LYS A 573 14.66 9.97 1.43
CA LYS A 573 15.46 11.09 0.90
C LYS A 573 16.04 11.98 2.01
N ALA A 574 15.28 12.21 3.08
CA ALA A 574 15.77 12.97 4.24
C ALA A 574 16.85 12.21 5.01
N ILE A 575 16.67 10.90 5.21
CA ILE A 575 17.67 10.01 5.80
C ILE A 575 18.97 10.07 4.99
N ARG A 576 18.89 9.85 3.67
CA ARG A 576 20.08 9.90 2.79
C ARG A 576 20.76 11.27 2.80
N ALA A 577 19.99 12.35 2.96
CA ALA A 577 20.55 13.69 3.13
C ALA A 577 21.28 13.86 4.47
N GLY A 578 20.76 13.28 5.56
CA GLY A 578 21.41 13.26 6.87
C GLY A 578 22.71 12.45 6.86
N GLU A 579 22.74 11.33 6.15
CA GLU A 579 23.90 10.41 6.08
C GLU A 579 25.04 10.88 5.18
N ARG A 580 24.95 12.03 4.52
CA ARG A 580 25.97 12.50 3.54
C ARG A 580 27.40 12.52 4.05
N ARG A 581 27.61 12.65 5.37
CA ARG A 581 28.94 12.70 6.01
C ARG A 581 29.38 11.36 6.60
N GLY A 582 28.58 10.30 6.39
CA GLY A 582 28.82 8.97 6.87
C GLY A 582 28.65 7.93 5.76
N PHE A 583 27.87 6.92 6.02
CA PHE A 583 27.51 5.86 5.07
C PHE A 583 26.01 5.54 5.17
N PRO A 584 25.42 5.01 4.09
CA PRO A 584 23.99 4.69 4.11
C PRO A 584 23.72 3.44 4.96
N HIS A 585 22.67 3.50 5.78
CA HIS A 585 22.11 2.38 6.53
C HIS A 585 20.93 1.75 5.78
N LEU A 586 20.50 0.55 6.23
CA LEU A 586 19.28 -0.06 5.74
C LEU A 586 18.08 0.81 6.11
N VAL A 587 17.06 0.78 5.29
CA VAL A 587 15.77 1.38 5.59
C VAL A 587 14.73 0.27 5.68
N PHE A 588 14.15 0.14 6.85
CA PHE A 588 13.03 -0.76 7.11
C PHE A 588 11.73 -0.02 6.85
N PHE A 589 10.79 -0.68 6.21
CA PHE A 589 9.48 -0.11 5.96
C PHE A 589 8.40 -1.15 6.15
N GLU A 590 7.29 -0.72 6.68
CA GLU A 590 6.17 -1.58 7.02
C GLU A 590 5.00 -1.44 6.04
N PRO A 591 4.18 -2.47 5.90
CA PRO A 591 2.83 -2.32 5.38
C PRO A 591 1.98 -1.52 6.38
N SER A 592 0.73 -1.17 6.03
CA SER A 592 -0.15 -0.56 7.03
C SER A 592 -0.56 -1.57 8.11
N VAL A 593 -1.11 -1.06 9.20
CA VAL A 593 -1.61 -1.88 10.33
C VAL A 593 -2.64 -2.94 9.90
N LEU A 594 -3.25 -2.82 8.71
CA LEU A 594 -4.12 -3.86 8.16
C LEU A 594 -3.38 -5.19 7.96
N TRP A 595 -2.10 -5.15 7.63
CA TRP A 595 -1.28 -6.37 7.54
C TRP A 595 -1.18 -7.08 8.87
N SER A 596 -0.83 -6.37 9.95
CA SER A 596 -0.76 -6.94 11.30
C SER A 596 -2.10 -7.54 11.73
N GLY A 597 -3.21 -6.88 11.36
CA GLY A 597 -4.57 -7.33 11.68
C GLY A 597 -5.11 -8.47 10.81
N LEU A 598 -4.66 -8.63 9.56
CA LEU A 598 -5.19 -9.59 8.59
C LEU A 598 -4.15 -10.56 8.03
N GLY A 599 -2.85 -10.23 8.14
CA GLY A 599 -1.76 -10.99 7.54
C GLY A 599 -1.53 -10.70 6.05
N PHE A 600 -2.22 -9.72 5.48
CA PHE A 600 -2.05 -9.23 4.10
C PHE A 600 -2.70 -7.87 3.90
N GLU A 601 -2.24 -7.12 2.91
CA GLU A 601 -2.91 -5.90 2.43
C GLU A 601 -2.55 -5.56 0.98
N VAL A 602 -3.13 -4.48 0.45
CA VAL A 602 -2.70 -3.90 -0.82
C VAL A 602 -1.33 -3.23 -0.63
N PRO A 603 -0.30 -3.67 -1.36
CA PRO A 603 1.04 -3.15 -1.17
C PRO A 603 1.16 -1.67 -1.55
N VAL A 604 2.14 -0.98 -0.98
CA VAL A 604 2.69 0.27 -1.51
C VAL A 604 3.12 0.03 -2.96
N PRO A 605 3.04 0.99 -3.88
CA PRO A 605 3.55 0.81 -5.26
C PRO A 605 5.01 0.35 -5.27
N LYS A 606 5.34 -0.58 -6.18
CA LYS A 606 6.66 -1.21 -6.25
C LYS A 606 7.81 -0.20 -6.33
N ASP A 607 7.64 0.83 -7.14
CA ASP A 607 8.66 1.85 -7.39
C ASP A 607 8.40 3.13 -6.58
N PHE A 608 7.97 2.98 -5.33
CA PHE A 608 7.70 4.14 -4.47
C PHE A 608 8.96 4.96 -4.16
N THR A 609 10.15 4.40 -4.33
CA THR A 609 11.44 5.06 -4.15
C THR A 609 12.52 4.46 -5.04
N ASP A 610 13.56 5.24 -5.35
CA ASP A 610 14.76 4.78 -6.08
C ASP A 610 15.81 4.15 -5.16
N ASP A 611 15.63 4.17 -3.85
CA ASP A 611 16.57 3.59 -2.89
C ASP A 611 16.67 2.07 -3.03
N ARG A 612 17.85 1.51 -2.80
CA ARG A 612 18.12 0.07 -2.98
C ARG A 612 18.41 -0.66 -1.67
N LEU A 613 18.52 0.04 -0.55
CA LEU A 613 18.82 -0.53 0.76
C LEU A 613 17.54 -0.71 1.58
N LEU A 614 16.53 -1.30 0.95
CA LEU A 614 15.19 -1.49 1.52
C LEU A 614 15.05 -2.86 2.16
N VAL A 615 14.47 -2.89 3.34
CA VAL A 615 14.04 -4.11 4.05
C VAL A 615 12.55 -4.00 4.33
N PHE A 616 11.76 -4.92 3.78
CA PHE A 616 10.35 -5.04 4.12
C PHE A 616 10.24 -5.66 5.53
N ALA A 617 9.60 -4.96 6.44
CA ALA A 617 9.57 -5.29 7.86
C ALA A 617 8.14 -5.48 8.40
N PRO A 618 7.33 -6.41 7.85
CA PRO A 618 5.97 -6.60 8.31
C PRO A 618 5.93 -7.17 9.73
N HIS A 619 4.86 -6.88 10.45
CA HIS A 619 4.54 -7.53 11.72
C HIS A 619 3.81 -8.84 11.45
N LEU A 620 4.35 -9.95 11.96
CA LEU A 620 3.84 -11.28 11.71
C LEU A 620 3.13 -11.85 12.95
N TYR A 621 1.93 -11.34 13.21
CA TYR A 621 1.07 -11.76 14.32
C TYR A 621 0.06 -12.83 13.95
N ASN A 622 0.26 -13.54 12.84
CA ASN A 622 -0.63 -14.60 12.38
C ASN A 622 -0.86 -15.65 13.49
N GLU A 623 -2.11 -16.03 13.67
CA GLU A 623 -2.59 -16.93 14.74
C GLU A 623 -2.34 -16.41 16.19
N SER A 624 -2.10 -15.12 16.35
CA SER A 624 -1.89 -14.48 17.66
C SER A 624 -2.95 -13.41 17.93
N ILE A 625 -2.76 -12.17 17.44
CA ILE A 625 -3.68 -11.06 17.68
C ILE A 625 -4.37 -10.55 16.42
N THR A 626 -4.40 -11.34 15.36
CA THR A 626 -5.11 -11.00 14.12
C THR A 626 -6.63 -10.97 14.34
N ILE A 627 -7.31 -10.12 13.58
CA ILE A 627 -8.77 -9.85 13.73
C ILE A 627 -9.60 -11.13 13.60
N ASP A 628 -9.18 -12.07 12.78
CA ASP A 628 -9.85 -13.34 12.53
C ASP A 628 -9.83 -14.27 13.77
N GLN A 629 -8.84 -14.13 14.65
CA GLN A 629 -8.77 -14.94 15.87
C GLN A 629 -9.97 -14.70 16.81
N GLY A 630 -10.50 -13.49 16.84
CA GLY A 630 -11.71 -13.15 17.58
C GLY A 630 -12.97 -13.90 17.09
N THR A 631 -12.94 -14.43 15.87
CA THR A 631 -14.03 -15.23 15.27
C THR A 631 -13.83 -16.72 15.41
N GLY A 632 -12.69 -17.19 15.93
CA GLY A 632 -12.30 -18.60 15.98
C GLY A 632 -11.95 -19.20 14.61
N VAL A 633 -11.67 -18.36 13.60
CA VAL A 633 -11.29 -18.76 12.25
C VAL A 633 -9.89 -18.24 11.97
N THR A 634 -9.01 -19.09 11.45
CA THR A 634 -7.67 -18.67 10.98
C THR A 634 -7.74 -18.38 9.49
N VAL A 635 -7.64 -17.11 9.10
CA VAL A 635 -7.58 -16.68 7.69
C VAL A 635 -6.19 -16.87 7.13
N THR A 636 -5.17 -16.50 7.89
CA THR A 636 -3.77 -16.62 7.47
C THR A 636 -2.97 -17.31 8.56
N SER A 637 -2.44 -18.51 8.27
CA SER A 637 -1.58 -19.24 9.21
C SER A 637 -0.20 -18.61 9.31
N ILE A 638 0.58 -18.97 10.33
CA ILE A 638 1.97 -18.55 10.52
C ILE A 638 2.78 -18.85 9.25
N GLU A 639 2.70 -20.07 8.71
CA GLU A 639 3.45 -20.47 7.50
C GLU A 639 3.05 -19.60 6.30
N ARG A 640 1.75 -19.33 6.16
CA ARG A 640 1.24 -18.50 5.08
C ARG A 640 1.66 -17.05 5.23
N GLY A 641 1.71 -16.53 6.45
CA GLY A 641 2.23 -15.19 6.75
C GLY A 641 3.67 -15.00 6.26
N PHE A 642 4.56 -15.97 6.53
CA PHE A 642 5.93 -15.94 6.03
C PHE A 642 6.03 -16.06 4.50
N GLU A 643 5.19 -16.86 3.86
CA GLU A 643 5.13 -16.94 2.40
C GLU A 643 4.70 -15.61 1.78
N LEU A 644 3.65 -14.97 2.33
CA LEU A 644 3.16 -13.68 1.85
C LEU A 644 4.21 -12.58 2.06
N ALA A 645 4.84 -12.54 3.23
CA ALA A 645 5.91 -11.59 3.53
C ALA A 645 7.11 -11.77 2.59
N SER A 646 7.52 -13.02 2.31
CA SER A 646 8.61 -13.31 1.37
C SER A 646 8.29 -12.81 -0.04
N ARG A 647 7.06 -13.01 -0.51
CA ARG A 647 6.61 -12.52 -1.83
C ARG A 647 6.51 -11.00 -1.90
N ALA A 648 6.03 -10.38 -0.82
CA ALA A 648 6.00 -8.92 -0.77
C ALA A 648 7.41 -8.33 -0.81
N ALA A 649 8.36 -8.89 -0.06
CA ALA A 649 9.76 -8.48 -0.13
C ALA A 649 10.35 -8.67 -1.54
N GLU A 650 10.05 -9.80 -2.21
CA GLU A 650 10.45 -10.06 -3.59
C GLU A 650 9.82 -9.07 -4.57
N TYR A 651 8.52 -8.76 -4.42
CA TYR A 651 7.82 -7.74 -5.20
C TYR A 651 8.52 -6.38 -5.13
N TYR A 652 8.96 -5.94 -3.94
CA TYR A 652 9.70 -4.70 -3.75
C TYR A 652 11.18 -4.79 -4.16
N GLY A 653 11.71 -5.98 -4.36
CA GLY A 653 13.15 -6.18 -4.47
C GLY A 653 13.88 -5.77 -3.20
N ALA A 654 13.29 -6.00 -2.04
CA ALA A 654 13.78 -5.67 -0.70
C ALA A 654 14.29 -6.89 0.05
N GLY A 655 15.05 -6.67 1.14
CA GLY A 655 15.28 -7.70 2.16
C GLY A 655 13.99 -7.99 2.94
N LEU A 656 13.97 -9.05 3.72
CA LEU A 656 12.87 -9.39 4.62
C LEU A 656 13.36 -9.49 6.06
N TRP A 657 12.61 -8.89 6.98
CA TRP A 657 12.81 -8.99 8.42
C TRP A 657 11.47 -8.78 9.13
N SER A 658 11.13 -9.55 10.17
CA SER A 658 9.89 -9.33 10.93
C SER A 658 10.12 -8.25 12.00
N GLY A 659 9.47 -7.09 11.84
CA GLY A 659 9.58 -5.99 12.79
C GLY A 659 9.04 -6.36 14.17
N GLU A 660 7.91 -7.11 14.17
CA GLU A 660 7.29 -7.59 15.40
C GLU A 660 6.66 -8.97 15.21
N TRP A 661 6.63 -9.74 16.32
CA TRP A 661 5.90 -10.98 16.46
C TRP A 661 5.82 -11.36 17.95
N GLY A 662 4.84 -12.19 18.33
CA GLY A 662 4.66 -12.58 19.70
C GLY A 662 3.19 -12.76 20.07
N TRP A 663 2.86 -12.55 21.35
CA TRP A 663 1.49 -12.57 21.89
C TRP A 663 0.72 -13.89 21.65
N PHE A 664 1.40 -15.03 21.66
CA PHE A 664 0.77 -16.34 21.45
C PHE A 664 -0.01 -16.88 22.65
N GLY A 665 -0.31 -16.07 23.64
CA GLY A 665 -1.03 -16.49 24.84
C GLY A 665 -0.20 -17.44 25.72
N ASP A 666 -0.48 -18.74 25.66
CA ASP A 666 0.31 -19.74 26.39
C ASP A 666 1.74 -19.83 25.83
N PRO A 667 2.77 -19.47 26.61
CA PRO A 667 4.17 -19.55 26.19
C PRO A 667 4.65 -20.94 25.80
N ALA A 668 3.99 -22.00 26.25
CA ALA A 668 4.30 -23.39 25.88
C ALA A 668 3.56 -23.85 24.61
N SER A 669 2.83 -22.94 23.95
CA SER A 669 2.01 -23.30 22.81
C SER A 669 2.83 -23.63 21.56
N ALA A 670 2.30 -24.52 20.73
CA ALA A 670 2.92 -24.92 19.45
C ALA A 670 3.15 -23.75 18.47
N PRO A 671 2.36 -22.65 18.44
CA PRO A 671 2.60 -21.52 17.55
C PRO A 671 3.98 -20.91 17.68
N ILE A 672 4.57 -20.81 18.87
CA ILE A 672 5.92 -20.23 19.04
C ILE A 672 6.97 -21.06 18.29
N THR A 673 6.97 -22.37 18.48
CA THR A 673 7.90 -23.28 17.79
C THR A 673 7.68 -23.21 16.26
N ARG A 674 6.41 -23.24 15.79
CA ARG A 674 6.10 -23.10 14.37
C ARG A 674 6.63 -21.79 13.79
N TYR A 675 6.51 -20.67 14.54
CA TYR A 675 7.06 -19.39 14.11
C TYR A 675 8.58 -19.45 13.95
N THR A 676 9.29 -19.96 14.95
CA THR A 676 10.75 -20.05 14.92
C THR A 676 11.25 -21.02 13.85
N ASP A 677 10.50 -22.09 13.54
CA ASP A 677 10.77 -22.98 12.42
C ASP A 677 10.64 -22.25 11.05
N GLN A 678 9.69 -21.31 10.91
CA GLN A 678 9.57 -20.50 9.71
C GLN A 678 10.70 -19.49 9.57
N GLU A 679 11.18 -18.86 10.67
CA GLU A 679 12.39 -18.04 10.63
C GLU A 679 13.59 -18.82 10.06
N ASP A 680 13.78 -20.05 10.52
CA ASP A 680 14.85 -20.92 10.01
C ASP A 680 14.62 -21.32 8.55
N ARG A 681 13.44 -21.76 8.20
CA ARG A 681 13.08 -22.19 6.85
C ARG A 681 13.30 -21.07 5.82
N HIS A 682 12.89 -19.85 6.16
CA HIS A 682 13.05 -18.66 5.31
C HIS A 682 14.40 -17.97 5.47
N ARG A 683 15.20 -18.38 6.48
CA ARG A 683 16.49 -17.76 6.84
C ARG A 683 16.35 -16.26 7.04
N VAL A 684 15.37 -15.87 7.82
CA VAL A 684 15.09 -14.49 8.21
C VAL A 684 15.22 -14.33 9.71
N GLY A 685 15.36 -13.11 10.16
CA GLY A 685 15.29 -12.76 11.55
C GLY A 685 14.06 -11.94 11.87
N GLY A 686 13.90 -11.61 13.16
CA GLY A 686 12.81 -10.77 13.63
C GLY A 686 13.08 -10.26 15.04
N ALA A 687 12.23 -9.34 15.50
CA ALA A 687 12.22 -8.83 16.86
C ALA A 687 10.94 -9.28 17.59
N PHE A 688 11.12 -10.05 18.63
CA PHE A 688 10.01 -10.46 19.51
C PHE A 688 9.43 -9.24 20.23
N TRP A 689 8.13 -9.10 20.24
CA TRP A 689 7.42 -8.12 21.04
C TRP A 689 7.07 -8.76 22.39
N VAL A 690 7.68 -8.36 23.52
CA VAL A 690 8.60 -7.26 23.75
C VAL A 690 9.53 -7.64 24.91
N TRP A 691 10.66 -6.94 25.13
CA TRP A 691 11.58 -7.22 26.24
C TRP A 691 10.91 -7.10 27.59
N LYS A 692 10.33 -5.97 27.92
CA LYS A 692 9.60 -5.72 29.16
C LYS A 692 8.54 -4.66 28.97
N GLN A 693 7.45 -4.77 29.72
CA GLN A 693 6.39 -3.78 29.79
C GLN A 693 6.21 -3.31 31.23
N SER A 694 5.53 -2.17 31.40
CA SER A 694 5.09 -1.69 32.70
C SER A 694 3.60 -1.98 32.90
N CYS A 695 3.19 -2.17 34.13
CA CYS A 695 1.78 -2.28 34.48
C CYS A 695 0.97 -0.99 34.22
N GLY A 696 1.63 0.13 33.97
CA GLY A 696 1.02 1.38 33.50
C GLY A 696 1.03 1.57 31.98
N ASP A 697 1.66 0.65 31.26
CA ASP A 697 1.72 0.63 29.79
C ASP A 697 0.32 0.45 29.20
N ALA A 698 0.02 1.15 28.13
CA ALA A 698 -1.26 1.07 27.46
C ALA A 698 -1.56 -0.35 26.91
N HIS A 699 -0.53 -1.15 26.60
CA HIS A 699 -0.66 -2.55 26.19
C HIS A 699 -0.89 -3.52 27.35
N ALA A 700 -0.58 -3.14 28.60
CA ALA A 700 -0.77 -4.01 29.75
C ALA A 700 -2.28 -4.25 29.98
N GLY A 701 -2.77 -5.38 29.49
CA GLY A 701 -4.18 -5.76 29.59
C GLY A 701 -4.55 -6.38 30.95
N ALA A 702 -3.57 -6.81 31.74
CA ALA A 702 -3.78 -7.50 33.00
C ALA A 702 -3.64 -6.55 34.22
N GLU A 703 -4.42 -6.82 35.26
CA GLU A 703 -4.34 -6.05 36.52
C GLU A 703 -3.24 -6.55 37.44
N ASP A 704 -2.91 -7.83 37.38
CA ASP A 704 -2.02 -8.52 38.35
C ASP A 704 -0.56 -8.57 37.88
N GLU A 705 -0.32 -8.83 36.60
CA GLU A 705 1.01 -8.92 36.00
C GLU A 705 0.97 -8.51 34.51
N THR A 706 2.12 -8.09 33.97
CA THR A 706 2.24 -7.79 32.54
C THR A 706 2.29 -9.09 31.72
N GLY A 707 1.62 -9.10 30.56
CA GLY A 707 1.62 -10.22 29.59
C GLY A 707 2.38 -9.90 28.33
N GLY A 708 2.64 -10.91 27.50
CA GLY A 708 3.22 -10.73 26.16
C GLY A 708 4.68 -10.28 26.12
N ASN A 709 5.39 -10.28 27.26
CA ASN A 709 6.77 -9.79 27.40
C ASN A 709 7.68 -10.80 28.11
N LEU A 710 8.99 -10.62 27.98
CA LEU A 710 9.98 -11.52 28.57
C LEU A 710 10.23 -11.20 30.03
N MET A 711 10.35 -9.93 30.41
CA MET A 711 10.59 -9.49 31.79
C MET A 711 9.26 -9.04 32.39
N ILE A 712 8.50 -10.00 32.90
CA ILE A 712 7.16 -9.79 33.46
C ILE A 712 7.28 -8.96 34.76
N GLU A 713 6.37 -8.00 34.94
CA GLU A 713 6.21 -7.22 36.15
C GLU A 713 5.01 -7.72 36.96
N ASP A 714 5.20 -8.02 38.21
CA ASP A 714 4.14 -8.15 39.22
C ASP A 714 3.59 -6.77 39.54
N CYS A 715 2.36 -6.49 39.16
CA CYS A 715 1.76 -5.15 39.27
C CYS A 715 1.51 -4.72 40.72
N ALA A 716 1.37 -5.66 41.66
CA ALA A 716 1.18 -5.34 43.05
C ALA A 716 2.48 -4.90 43.74
N THR A 717 3.59 -5.53 43.40
CA THR A 717 4.89 -5.31 44.05
C THR A 717 5.87 -4.49 43.21
N GLY A 718 5.67 -4.33 41.90
CA GLY A 718 6.60 -3.71 40.97
C GLY A 718 7.89 -4.51 40.77
N LYS A 719 7.90 -5.81 41.09
CA LYS A 719 9.08 -6.68 40.97
C LYS A 719 9.03 -7.51 39.71
N ASP A 720 10.22 -7.85 39.21
CA ASP A 720 10.37 -8.79 38.10
C ASP A 720 9.99 -10.20 38.54
N LEU A 721 9.16 -10.85 37.74
CA LEU A 721 8.90 -12.27 37.75
C LEU A 721 9.89 -13.01 36.83
N PRO A 722 10.12 -14.31 37.06
CA PRO A 722 10.93 -15.09 36.14
C PRO A 722 10.35 -15.06 34.74
N PRO A 723 11.20 -14.90 33.69
CA PRO A 723 10.70 -14.93 32.32
C PRO A 723 10.11 -16.31 31.99
N PRO A 724 9.09 -16.39 31.12
CA PRO A 724 8.49 -17.66 30.72
C PRO A 724 9.53 -18.60 30.10
N ALA A 725 9.75 -19.75 30.71
CA ALA A 725 10.81 -20.67 30.33
C ALA A 725 10.72 -21.15 28.87
N ALA A 726 9.48 -21.30 28.35
CA ALA A 726 9.26 -21.68 26.97
C ALA A 726 9.69 -20.57 25.99
N TYR A 727 9.40 -19.30 26.27
CA TYR A 727 9.89 -18.18 25.46
C TYR A 727 11.42 -18.11 25.49
N VAL A 728 12.03 -18.23 26.68
CA VAL A 728 13.50 -18.23 26.79
C VAL A 728 14.12 -19.34 25.96
N ALA A 729 13.57 -20.56 26.04
CA ALA A 729 14.10 -21.71 25.32
C ALA A 729 14.01 -21.53 23.78
N GLU A 730 12.90 -21.01 23.26
CA GLU A 730 12.72 -20.81 21.82
C GLU A 730 13.50 -19.60 21.30
N LEU A 731 13.50 -18.49 22.03
CA LEU A 731 14.14 -17.26 21.59
C LEU A 731 15.66 -17.31 21.69
N SER A 732 16.21 -18.05 22.67
CA SER A 732 17.66 -18.22 22.79
C SER A 732 18.22 -19.45 22.05
N ARG A 733 17.43 -20.13 21.21
CA ARG A 733 17.88 -21.29 20.43
C ARG A 733 19.13 -21.00 19.61
N PRO A 734 19.94 -22.03 19.25
CA PRO A 734 21.12 -21.84 18.42
C PRO A 734 20.80 -21.24 17.05
N TYR A 735 21.62 -20.33 16.58
CA TYR A 735 21.47 -19.77 15.22
C TYR A 735 22.78 -19.13 14.72
N PRO A 736 23.02 -19.08 13.40
CA PRO A 736 24.12 -18.29 12.84
C PRO A 736 23.82 -16.80 12.92
N ARG A 737 24.57 -16.06 13.70
CA ARG A 737 24.53 -14.59 13.76
C ARG A 737 25.04 -13.98 12.47
N SER A 738 26.08 -14.62 11.91
CA SER A 738 26.57 -14.35 10.55
C SER A 738 27.12 -15.63 9.91
N ALA A 739 27.16 -15.64 8.59
CA ALA A 739 27.60 -16.79 7.79
C ALA A 739 28.30 -16.32 6.50
N PRO A 740 29.46 -16.87 6.12
CA PRO A 740 30.18 -16.51 4.91
C PRO A 740 29.32 -16.74 3.65
N GLY A 741 29.18 -15.71 2.83
CA GLY A 741 28.39 -15.74 1.62
C GLY A 741 26.89 -15.93 1.89
N ARG A 742 26.31 -17.02 1.42
CA ARG A 742 24.85 -17.27 1.48
C ARG A 742 24.52 -18.54 2.27
N LEU A 743 23.58 -18.45 3.18
CA LEU A 743 22.95 -19.62 3.80
C LEU A 743 22.01 -20.31 2.78
N THR A 744 22.17 -21.62 2.61
CA THR A 744 21.34 -22.44 1.72
C THR A 744 20.37 -23.34 2.48
N GLY A 745 20.59 -23.54 3.79
CA GLY A 745 19.71 -24.29 4.68
C GLY A 745 20.00 -23.97 6.13
N LEU A 746 18.95 -23.92 6.94
CA LEU A 746 19.01 -23.69 8.37
C LEU A 746 17.90 -24.49 9.03
N THR A 747 18.23 -25.18 10.10
CA THR A 747 17.29 -25.85 11.00
C THR A 747 17.89 -25.83 12.40
N SER A 748 17.17 -25.37 13.35
CA SER A 748 17.58 -25.37 14.76
C SER A 748 16.45 -25.83 15.66
N ASP A 749 16.81 -26.35 16.78
CA ASP A 749 15.95 -26.60 17.93
C ASP A 749 16.61 -26.05 19.19
N ARG A 750 16.05 -26.31 20.34
CA ARG A 750 16.58 -25.77 21.61
C ARG A 750 18.01 -26.25 21.92
N ALA A 751 18.48 -27.34 21.33
CA ALA A 751 19.71 -28.04 21.65
C ALA A 751 20.67 -28.26 20.48
N SER A 752 20.19 -28.17 19.27
CA SER A 752 20.96 -28.50 18.07
C SER A 752 20.79 -27.48 16.95
N LEU A 753 21.75 -27.44 16.05
CA LEU A 753 21.73 -26.59 14.87
C LEU A 753 22.32 -27.36 13.68
N THR A 754 21.63 -27.29 12.55
CA THR A 754 22.22 -27.61 11.24
C THR A 754 22.15 -26.40 10.34
N ALA A 755 23.30 -25.90 9.92
CA ALA A 755 23.43 -24.82 8.96
C ALA A 755 24.18 -25.28 7.72
N ARG A 756 23.76 -24.85 6.54
CA ARG A 756 24.45 -25.05 5.27
C ARG A 756 24.61 -23.73 4.58
N GLY A 757 25.74 -23.54 3.91
CA GLY A 757 25.98 -22.32 3.16
C GLY A 757 26.99 -22.49 2.05
N GLU A 758 27.12 -21.43 1.28
CA GLU A 758 28.05 -21.34 0.15
C GLU A 758 28.72 -19.97 0.17
N GLY A 759 30.03 -19.96 0.40
CA GLY A 759 30.82 -18.76 0.47
C GLY A 759 32.22 -19.00 0.99
N SER A 760 33.05 -17.96 0.98
CA SER A 760 34.42 -18.01 1.46
C SER A 760 34.71 -16.83 2.36
N GLY A 761 35.41 -17.08 3.46
CA GLY A 761 35.75 -16.06 4.45
C GLY A 761 35.67 -16.58 5.90
N CYS A 762 36.08 -15.76 6.85
CA CYS A 762 36.10 -16.13 8.27
C CYS A 762 34.95 -15.46 9.07
N GLY A 763 33.79 -15.30 8.44
CA GLY A 763 32.62 -14.64 9.01
C GLY A 763 31.56 -15.58 9.58
N LEU A 764 31.82 -16.89 9.72
CA LEU A 764 30.90 -17.77 10.41
C LEU A 764 30.95 -17.48 11.92
N ASP A 765 29.79 -17.16 12.48
CA ASP A 765 29.60 -16.85 13.88
C ASP A 765 28.24 -17.36 14.36
N VAL A 766 28.25 -18.40 15.15
CA VAL A 766 27.06 -19.11 15.61
C VAL A 766 26.90 -18.95 17.11
N TRP A 767 25.74 -18.53 17.52
CA TRP A 767 25.31 -18.57 18.92
C TRP A 767 24.86 -19.98 19.32
N PHE A 768 25.21 -20.38 20.53
CA PHE A 768 24.76 -21.61 21.14
C PHE A 768 24.49 -21.39 22.62
N PRO A 769 23.25 -21.62 23.12
CA PRO A 769 22.92 -21.35 24.54
C PRO A 769 23.44 -22.43 25.50
N GLY A 770 23.46 -22.13 26.79
CA GLY A 770 23.73 -23.09 27.86
C GLY A 770 25.16 -23.16 28.31
N ASP A 771 25.41 -24.02 29.31
CA ASP A 771 26.72 -24.12 29.96
C ASP A 771 27.67 -25.13 29.32
N ALA A 772 27.13 -26.16 28.68
CA ALA A 772 27.94 -27.18 28.02
C ALA A 772 28.55 -26.61 26.73
N GLN A 773 29.83 -26.92 26.52
CA GLN A 773 30.47 -26.55 25.24
C GLN A 773 29.89 -27.38 24.12
N PRO A 774 29.38 -26.73 23.04
CA PRO A 774 28.81 -27.46 21.92
C PRO A 774 29.81 -28.33 21.19
N VAL A 775 29.40 -29.53 20.83
CA VAL A 775 30.16 -30.40 19.93
C VAL A 775 29.91 -29.97 18.49
N VAL A 776 30.95 -29.55 17.80
CA VAL A 776 30.87 -29.02 16.44
C VAL A 776 31.36 -30.01 15.44
N ARG A 777 30.57 -30.32 14.41
CA ARG A 777 30.95 -31.10 13.23
C ARG A 777 30.65 -30.28 11.99
N GLY A 778 31.49 -30.38 10.98
CA GLY A 778 31.24 -29.66 9.74
C GLY A 778 32.14 -30.10 8.60
N THR A 779 31.76 -29.72 7.38
CA THR A 779 32.53 -29.91 6.14
C THR A 779 32.76 -28.55 5.50
N GLY A 780 33.88 -28.36 4.80
CA GLY A 780 34.21 -27.09 4.16
C GLY A 780 34.57 -25.98 5.14
N LEU A 781 34.75 -26.30 6.43
CA LEU A 781 35.11 -25.38 7.50
C LEU A 781 36.57 -25.60 7.96
N ARG A 782 37.21 -24.50 8.36
CA ARG A 782 38.54 -24.48 8.97
C ARG A 782 38.57 -23.49 10.13
N ASP A 783 39.57 -23.58 10.99
CA ASP A 783 39.77 -22.67 12.14
C ASP A 783 38.54 -22.63 13.07
N VAL A 784 37.87 -23.76 13.27
CA VAL A 784 36.69 -23.88 14.11
C VAL A 784 37.09 -23.67 15.57
N ALA A 785 36.47 -22.68 16.22
CA ALA A 785 36.71 -22.34 17.61
C ALA A 785 35.40 -22.11 18.37
N ALA A 786 35.24 -22.67 19.52
CA ALA A 786 34.17 -22.38 20.47
C ALA A 786 34.70 -21.55 21.63
N ARG A 787 34.06 -20.41 21.91
CA ARG A 787 34.44 -19.49 22.99
C ARG A 787 33.26 -19.26 23.90
N ARG A 788 33.50 -19.25 25.20
CA ARG A 788 32.48 -18.90 26.18
C ARG A 788 32.01 -17.45 25.98
N ALA A 789 30.72 -17.26 26.05
CA ALA A 789 30.06 -15.95 25.96
C ALA A 789 29.02 -15.85 27.09
N PRO A 790 28.53 -14.68 27.46
CA PRO A 790 27.43 -14.53 28.42
C PRO A 790 26.21 -15.36 27.99
N GLY A 791 25.74 -16.27 28.83
CA GLY A 791 24.59 -17.14 28.57
C GLY A 791 24.84 -18.36 27.67
N GLY A 792 26.05 -18.50 27.07
CA GLY A 792 26.27 -19.60 26.14
C GLY A 792 27.67 -19.60 25.50
N TRP A 793 27.74 -19.93 24.23
CA TRP A 793 28.95 -20.08 23.44
C TRP A 793 28.82 -19.39 22.09
N ARG A 794 29.96 -18.90 21.60
CA ARG A 794 30.13 -18.45 20.22
C ARG A 794 31.03 -19.43 19.49
N VAL A 795 30.50 -20.03 18.43
CA VAL A 795 31.26 -20.89 17.54
C VAL A 795 31.63 -20.10 16.29
N THR A 796 32.92 -19.92 16.07
CA THR A 796 33.44 -19.20 14.89
C THR A 796 34.20 -20.14 13.98
N ALA A 797 34.17 -19.89 12.67
CA ALA A 797 34.92 -20.64 11.66
C ALA A 797 35.13 -19.83 10.40
N CYS A 798 36.06 -20.30 9.57
CA CYS A 798 36.25 -19.85 8.19
C CYS A 798 35.71 -20.91 7.24
N ALA A 799 35.09 -20.49 6.12
CA ALA A 799 34.60 -21.35 5.05
C ALA A 799 35.42 -21.15 3.76
N SER A 800 35.44 -22.17 2.89
CA SER A 800 36.04 -22.09 1.56
C SER A 800 35.17 -22.87 0.55
N GLY A 801 34.20 -22.19 -0.06
CA GLY A 801 33.16 -22.79 -0.92
C GLY A 801 31.97 -23.32 -0.14
N PRO A 802 31.31 -24.38 -0.60
CA PRO A 802 30.20 -24.99 0.10
C PRO A 802 30.63 -25.53 1.48
N TYR A 803 29.79 -25.27 2.49
CA TYR A 803 30.07 -25.71 3.86
C TYR A 803 28.81 -26.22 4.56
N SER A 804 29.00 -27.04 5.56
CA SER A 804 27.95 -27.41 6.53
C SER A 804 28.50 -27.38 7.95
N LEU A 805 27.62 -27.08 8.87
CA LEU A 805 27.88 -27.09 10.32
C LEU A 805 26.72 -27.80 11.02
N THR A 806 27.04 -28.72 11.90
CA THR A 806 26.07 -29.30 12.83
C THR A 806 26.63 -29.18 14.24
N THR A 807 25.82 -28.74 15.17
CA THR A 807 26.16 -28.60 16.58
C THR A 807 25.17 -29.35 17.43
N HIS A 808 25.64 -29.93 18.52
CA HIS A 808 24.82 -30.56 19.56
C HIS A 808 25.29 -30.06 20.93
N ALA A 809 24.40 -30.06 21.92
CA ALA A 809 24.71 -29.79 23.30
C ALA A 809 25.62 -30.85 23.93
#